data_8d3589f5435ccad225d755073b969503
#
_entry.id   8d3589f5435ccad225d755073b969503
#
_cell.length_a   1.000
_cell.length_b   1.000
_cell.length_c   1.000
_cell.angle_alpha   90.00
_cell.angle_beta   90.00
_cell.angle_gamma   90.00
#
_symmetry.space_group_name_H-M   'P 1'
#
loop_
_entity.id
_entity.type
_entity.pdbx_description
1 polymer ?
#
loop_
_entity_poly.entity_id
_entity_poly.type
_entity_poly.pdbx_seq_one_letter_code
_entity_poly.pdbx_strand_id
1 'polypeptide(L)'
;MLFTLLCTASVTKAQTSTEGIAENFLWYRLVANSVERIQVPQQVVASMDGNLFASNMFYSKERTDASSVFNFDASNDADKAISYGDDGEAANGNVAISIYKMNLEGKLLWHIYNSRGDVGSNVHCITATPDGGFVTILMARDAKSKSKTDVDILRLVQADGTPYDIEVKSLFVGAGEDPSAGPTYRKVMPILVKVSATGQIEYHKAFEVDHKPMPDATHYSYGTPMGCEFKGTAIDPEGNVYVCGFVRTAITIGETTIKAKNNVKWNGDPQKQMGDFFILKFDRKGNLVKHLTEQGEPIGRSMLSVIKYQDGKLYATGRFTGTTGKTPITIDGKQVIPSDKESLITLSLDTDLKVSWISQIDVKAVPEHGWTKVFVDGVAVGKDKVYIAGRCAGALCDAEGNVILEQKLKQHRGYALAIDKATGKPNVECHTLLPEKGISNCTAISIQGDRVILSSYALYLQTYYRVLDLNLSEGSLQDYPTVSKAAVSFGGDVVANCYVATSRCRHSAKLLTTEGYKDMTYKGWFSLFIAHKLPFPSVSADRKALHLSEGKGTLQVLASDLTAPIQVACSGEGFTAQLKELPATGGALEIQFKTAVTKTPEERIGKLTLTSGGASYEVYLYAMTETEQYIKVSQSEINFTMIPVGEHKSVDLTVTQKNLMDAITCTIEGEGAKYYSVDKSEIAVSNEPATLKVTYTPDKTIAANAKATAQLVLTSGDVKTIVTLSGQTNTAIEKVAAAKLSIATAAGTLYVHSDEARPVAIYTSAGEMVAQQLLSGDMELSLPAGIYFIQTDREVYRIYIPAI
;
A
#
# COMPACT_ATOMS: atom_id res chain seq x y z
N MET A 1 -0.03 75.50 4.15
CA MET A 1 -0.01 74.63 5.32
C MET A 1 -0.49 73.29 4.83
N LEU A 2 0.48 72.49 4.36
CA LEU A 2 0.25 71.21 3.72
C LEU A 2 0.52 70.14 4.77
N PHE A 3 -0.50 69.35 5.14
CA PHE A 3 -0.33 68.20 6.01
C PHE A 3 -0.10 66.99 5.14
N THR A 4 1.13 66.52 5.15
CA THR A 4 1.52 65.23 4.52
C THR A 4 1.24 64.13 5.56
N LEU A 5 0.21 63.30 5.30
CA LEU A 5 -0.06 62.07 6.08
C LEU A 5 0.94 61.01 5.57
N LEU A 6 1.96 60.70 6.35
CA LEU A 6 2.75 59.49 6.20
C LEU A 6 1.92 58.31 6.77
N CYS A 7 1.37 57.48 5.89
CA CYS A 7 0.95 56.15 6.26
C CYS A 7 2.19 55.27 6.36
N THR A 8 2.73 55.09 7.54
CA THR A 8 3.65 54.01 7.86
C THR A 8 2.85 52.74 8.00
N ALA A 9 2.78 51.94 6.91
CA ALA A 9 2.36 50.57 7.02
C ALA A 9 3.41 49.80 7.83
N SER A 10 3.12 49.60 9.10
CA SER A 10 3.87 48.66 9.93
C SER A 10 3.56 47.25 9.42
N VAL A 11 4.48 46.72 8.62
CA VAL A 11 4.55 45.27 8.37
C VAL A 11 4.89 44.66 9.73
N THR A 12 3.88 44.25 10.47
CA THR A 12 4.05 43.34 11.59
C THR A 12 4.55 42.01 11.01
N LYS A 13 5.88 41.85 11.02
CA LYS A 13 6.46 40.50 10.95
C LYS A 13 5.78 39.70 12.03
N ALA A 14 5.02 38.67 11.63
CA ALA A 14 4.61 37.64 12.56
C ALA A 14 5.89 37.03 13.16
N GLN A 15 6.16 37.43 14.37
CA GLN A 15 7.27 36.91 15.15
C GLN A 15 6.77 35.57 15.68
N THR A 16 6.96 34.48 14.91
CA THR A 16 6.79 33.15 15.44
C THR A 16 7.77 32.96 16.57
N SER A 17 7.27 33.00 17.82
CA SER A 17 8.08 32.65 18.97
C SER A 17 8.51 31.18 18.78
N THR A 18 9.79 30.91 18.84
CA THR A 18 10.35 29.54 18.81
C THR A 18 9.79 28.66 19.95
N GLU A 19 9.29 29.23 21.02
CA GLU A 19 8.66 28.55 22.15
C GLU A 19 7.39 27.77 21.75
N GLY A 20 6.42 28.38 21.07
CA GLY A 20 5.17 27.70 20.66
C GLY A 20 5.39 26.61 19.59
N ILE A 21 6.51 26.65 18.87
CA ILE A 21 6.88 25.65 17.86
C ILE A 21 7.51 24.42 18.53
N ALA A 22 8.36 24.63 19.51
CA ALA A 22 9.01 23.59 20.29
C ALA A 22 8.01 22.72 21.04
N GLU A 23 6.93 23.30 21.56
CA GLU A 23 5.87 22.59 22.31
C GLU A 23 5.10 21.58 21.44
N ASN A 24 5.07 21.75 20.12
CA ASN A 24 4.38 20.84 19.21
C ASN A 24 5.26 19.67 18.75
N PHE A 25 6.54 19.67 19.04
CA PHE A 25 7.42 18.55 18.68
C PHE A 25 7.07 17.30 19.48
N LEU A 26 6.96 16.14 18.80
CA LEU A 26 6.65 14.85 19.43
C LEU A 26 7.85 13.91 19.39
N TRP A 27 8.34 13.59 18.22
CA TRP A 27 9.47 12.70 18.04
C TRP A 27 10.14 12.89 16.67
N TYR A 28 11.34 12.33 16.54
CA TYR A 28 11.98 12.15 15.24
C TYR A 28 12.54 10.74 15.11
N ARG A 29 12.72 10.30 13.86
CA ARG A 29 13.43 9.08 13.51
C ARG A 29 14.45 9.39 12.44
N LEU A 30 15.61 8.75 12.59
CA LEU A 30 16.77 8.97 11.74
C LEU A 30 17.04 7.72 10.91
N VAL A 31 17.22 7.92 9.61
CA VAL A 31 17.80 6.92 8.73
C VAL A 31 19.13 7.46 8.23
N ALA A 32 20.21 6.97 8.79
CA ALA A 32 21.57 7.35 8.45
C ALA A 32 22.40 6.11 8.13
N ASN A 33 23.46 6.27 7.36
CA ASN A 33 24.42 5.22 7.06
C ASN A 33 25.78 5.56 7.68
N SER A 34 26.54 4.54 8.06
CA SER A 34 27.93 4.69 8.52
C SER A 34 28.91 5.10 7.41
N VAL A 35 28.49 5.02 6.15
CA VAL A 35 29.30 5.36 4.96
C VAL A 35 28.69 6.54 4.22
N GLU A 36 29.48 7.29 3.43
CA GLU A 36 29.02 8.42 2.61
C GLU A 36 28.06 7.97 1.48
N ARG A 37 26.84 7.59 1.82
CA ARG A 37 25.81 7.19 0.85
C ARG A 37 24.71 8.24 0.76
N ILE A 38 24.17 8.44 -0.43
CA ILE A 38 23.05 9.34 -0.63
C ILE A 38 21.78 8.60 -0.21
N GLN A 39 21.09 9.16 0.77
CA GLN A 39 19.77 8.69 1.20
C GLN A 39 18.74 9.75 0.79
N VAL A 40 17.60 9.28 0.31
CA VAL A 40 16.51 10.14 -0.12
C VAL A 40 15.22 9.61 0.47
N PRO A 41 14.62 10.25 1.49
CA PRO A 41 13.26 9.93 1.89
C PRO A 41 12.34 10.25 0.72
N GLN A 42 11.34 9.42 0.49
CA GLN A 42 10.43 9.61 -0.63
C GLN A 42 9.09 10.15 -0.17
N GLN A 43 8.41 9.43 0.72
CA GLN A 43 7.07 9.79 1.17
C GLN A 43 6.82 9.38 2.62
N VAL A 44 5.88 10.07 3.25
CA VAL A 44 5.12 9.62 4.42
C VAL A 44 3.66 9.62 4.03
N VAL A 45 2.95 8.57 4.42
CA VAL A 45 1.53 8.38 4.13
C VAL A 45 0.83 7.84 5.37
N ALA A 46 -0.29 8.44 5.75
CA ALA A 46 -1.15 7.91 6.80
C ALA A 46 -1.71 6.56 6.38
N SER A 47 -1.53 5.53 7.21
CA SER A 47 -2.19 4.24 7.03
C SER A 47 -3.65 4.30 7.46
N MET A 48 -4.48 3.43 6.89
CA MET A 48 -5.90 3.39 7.25
C MET A 48 -6.15 2.76 8.64
N ASP A 49 -5.20 2.02 9.17
CA ASP A 49 -5.25 1.41 10.52
C ASP A 49 -4.67 2.30 11.63
N GLY A 50 -4.47 3.60 11.34
CA GLY A 50 -4.00 4.59 12.33
C GLY A 50 -2.48 4.68 12.48
N ASN A 51 -1.74 3.86 11.75
CA ASN A 51 -0.28 3.89 11.68
C ASN A 51 0.19 4.80 10.54
N LEU A 52 1.46 4.78 10.22
CA LEU A 52 2.02 5.49 9.07
C LEU A 52 2.98 4.61 8.28
N PHE A 53 3.04 4.87 6.98
CA PHE A 53 4.07 4.34 6.10
C PHE A 53 5.07 5.42 5.77
N ALA A 54 6.34 5.04 5.74
CA ALA A 54 7.42 5.91 5.30
C ALA A 54 8.33 5.14 4.34
N SER A 55 8.86 5.80 3.33
CA SER A 55 9.78 5.17 2.39
C SER A 55 11.07 5.95 2.26
N ASN A 56 12.15 5.21 2.01
CA ASN A 56 13.46 5.74 1.80
C ASN A 56 14.15 5.02 0.64
N MET A 57 15.00 5.74 -0.08
CA MET A 57 15.78 5.25 -1.18
C MET A 57 17.26 5.47 -0.90
N PHE A 58 18.08 4.49 -1.23
CA PHE A 58 19.53 4.54 -1.01
C PHE A 58 20.26 4.50 -2.34
N TYR A 59 21.31 5.33 -2.45
CA TYR A 59 22.27 5.24 -3.53
C TYR A 59 23.59 4.74 -2.97
N SER A 60 24.13 3.63 -3.51
CA SER A 60 25.48 3.14 -3.20
C SER A 60 26.44 3.58 -4.31
N LYS A 61 27.54 4.20 -3.96
CA LYS A 61 28.57 4.63 -4.92
C LYS A 61 29.67 3.59 -5.12
N GLU A 62 29.85 2.67 -4.18
CA GLU A 62 30.89 1.66 -4.22
C GLU A 62 30.37 0.28 -3.76
N ARG A 63 30.89 -0.74 -4.44
CA ARG A 63 30.43 -2.15 -4.39
C ARG A 63 30.95 -2.96 -3.18
N THR A 64 31.79 -2.38 -2.33
CA THR A 64 32.69 -3.19 -1.50
C THR A 64 32.43 -3.19 0.00
N ASP A 65 31.48 -2.42 0.52
CA ASP A 65 31.29 -2.34 1.97
C ASP A 65 29.97 -2.91 2.48
N ALA A 66 30.16 -4.00 3.20
CA ALA A 66 29.20 -5.01 3.56
C ALA A 66 28.15 -4.65 4.60
N SER A 67 28.20 -3.54 5.28
CA SER A 67 27.27 -3.27 6.39
C SER A 67 26.62 -1.90 6.32
N SER A 68 25.49 -1.82 5.62
CA SER A 68 24.62 -0.66 5.76
C SER A 68 23.75 -0.83 7.00
N VAL A 69 24.22 -0.37 8.13
CA VAL A 69 23.44 -0.32 9.36
C VAL A 69 22.56 0.93 9.30
N PHE A 70 21.25 0.74 9.36
CA PHE A 70 20.29 1.85 9.48
C PHE A 70 19.86 1.96 10.92
N ASN A 71 20.28 3.03 11.58
CA ASN A 71 19.79 3.33 12.91
C ASN A 71 18.44 4.03 12.78
N PHE A 72 17.36 3.29 13.03
CA PHE A 72 16.02 3.82 13.01
C PHE A 72 15.63 4.48 14.34
N ASP A 73 16.38 4.26 15.39
CA ASP A 73 16.21 4.90 16.67
C ASP A 73 17.32 5.93 16.92
N ALA A 74 16.91 7.15 17.27
CA ALA A 74 17.80 8.25 17.59
C ALA A 74 18.65 8.05 18.86
N SER A 75 18.49 6.93 19.56
CA SER A 75 19.11 6.66 20.85
C SER A 75 20.57 6.23 20.81
N ASN A 76 21.24 6.17 19.65
CA ASN A 76 22.58 5.59 19.48
C ASN A 76 22.72 4.13 19.96
N ASP A 77 21.61 3.43 20.12
CA ASP A 77 21.58 2.07 20.60
C ASP A 77 21.88 1.13 19.41
N ALA A 78 23.09 0.61 19.35
CA ALA A 78 23.54 -0.28 18.28
C ALA A 78 22.66 -1.55 18.16
N ASP A 79 22.01 -1.95 19.24
CA ASP A 79 21.16 -3.13 19.29
C ASP A 79 19.80 -2.92 18.58
N LYS A 80 19.45 -1.68 18.24
CA LYS A 80 18.23 -1.33 17.50
C LYS A 80 18.49 -0.97 16.04
N ALA A 81 19.71 -1.13 15.59
CA ALA A 81 20.06 -0.89 14.20
C ALA A 81 19.54 -2.03 13.31
N ILE A 82 18.81 -1.67 12.25
CA ILE A 82 18.40 -2.62 11.23
C ILE A 82 19.59 -2.85 10.29
N SER A 83 20.16 -4.06 10.32
CA SER A 83 21.16 -4.47 9.36
C SER A 83 20.46 -4.97 8.08
N TYR A 84 20.73 -4.36 6.96
CA TYR A 84 20.30 -4.86 5.65
C TYR A 84 21.32 -5.86 5.15
N GLY A 85 21.14 -7.13 5.58
CA GLY A 85 21.86 -8.31 5.12
C GLY A 85 23.37 -8.29 5.32
N ASP A 86 23.89 -9.23 6.05
CA ASP A 86 25.32 -9.57 6.11
C ASP A 86 25.89 -10.02 4.77
N ASP A 87 25.06 -10.11 3.78
CA ASP A 87 25.38 -10.66 2.48
C ASP A 87 26.09 -9.68 1.53
N GLY A 88 26.64 -8.60 2.03
CA GLY A 88 27.73 -7.80 1.45
C GLY A 88 27.58 -7.19 0.06
N GLU A 89 26.55 -7.54 -0.68
CA GLU A 89 26.30 -6.96 -2.00
C GLU A 89 24.89 -6.36 -2.04
N ALA A 90 24.80 -5.03 -1.87
CA ALA A 90 23.66 -4.33 -2.45
C ALA A 90 23.47 -4.82 -3.88
N ALA A 91 22.20 -4.97 -4.31
CA ALA A 91 21.91 -5.25 -5.71
C ALA A 91 22.87 -4.44 -6.58
N ASN A 92 23.39 -5.02 -7.63
CA ASN A 92 24.41 -4.41 -8.50
C ASN A 92 24.00 -3.06 -9.10
N GLY A 93 22.86 -2.56 -8.73
CA GLY A 93 22.39 -1.27 -9.06
C GLY A 93 22.58 -0.34 -7.89
N ASN A 94 22.97 0.83 -8.16
CA ASN A 94 23.25 1.91 -7.23
C ASN A 94 22.03 2.34 -6.40
N VAL A 95 20.88 1.63 -6.39
CA VAL A 95 19.63 2.04 -5.74
C VAL A 95 18.91 0.87 -5.11
N ALA A 96 18.63 1.03 -3.83
CA ALA A 96 17.75 0.14 -3.07
C ALA A 96 16.68 0.95 -2.35
N ILE A 97 15.60 0.30 -1.98
CA ILE A 97 14.48 0.91 -1.25
C ILE A 97 14.30 0.26 0.12
N SER A 98 13.67 1.01 1.00
CA SER A 98 13.06 0.49 2.21
C SER A 98 11.74 1.20 2.47
N ILE A 99 10.74 0.45 2.90
CA ILE A 99 9.42 0.93 3.28
C ILE A 99 9.17 0.47 4.71
N TYR A 100 8.83 1.41 5.56
CA TYR A 100 8.64 1.22 6.99
C TYR A 100 7.17 1.40 7.35
N LYS A 101 6.63 0.57 8.24
CA LYS A 101 5.40 0.85 8.97
C LYS A 101 5.75 1.24 10.40
N MET A 102 5.25 2.38 10.84
CA MET A 102 5.49 2.93 12.18
C MET A 102 4.16 3.25 12.85
N ASN A 103 4.14 3.15 14.18
CA ASN A 103 3.01 3.66 14.95
C ASN A 103 3.11 5.19 15.16
N LEU A 104 2.11 5.77 15.84
CA LEU A 104 2.06 7.22 16.08
C LEU A 104 3.18 7.75 16.99
N GLU A 105 3.80 6.89 17.80
CA GLU A 105 4.98 7.20 18.63
C GLU A 105 6.29 7.07 17.81
N GLY A 106 6.20 6.77 16.52
CA GLY A 106 7.33 6.57 15.64
C GLY A 106 8.09 5.26 15.88
N LYS A 107 7.51 4.30 16.63
CA LYS A 107 8.09 2.97 16.79
C LYS A 107 7.91 2.18 15.50
N LEU A 108 9.00 1.56 15.03
CA LEU A 108 8.96 0.65 13.90
C LEU A 108 8.11 -0.59 14.25
N LEU A 109 7.14 -0.89 13.42
CA LEU A 109 6.32 -2.10 13.52
C LEU A 109 6.91 -3.19 12.64
N TRP A 110 7.22 -2.86 11.40
CA TRP A 110 7.90 -3.72 10.44
C TRP A 110 8.47 -2.91 9.28
N HIS A 111 9.30 -3.52 8.46
CA HIS A 111 9.83 -2.93 7.22
C HIS A 111 9.94 -3.97 6.11
N ILE A 112 9.89 -3.48 4.89
CA ILE A 112 10.17 -4.23 3.66
C ILE A 112 11.32 -3.54 2.95
N TYR A 113 12.26 -4.30 2.42
CA TYR A 113 13.39 -3.72 1.72
C TYR A 113 13.84 -4.58 0.53
N ASN A 114 14.54 -3.94 -0.39
CA ASN A 114 15.16 -4.60 -1.52
C ASN A 114 16.50 -5.20 -1.07
N SER A 115 16.57 -6.52 -1.07
CA SER A 115 17.80 -7.25 -0.75
C SER A 115 18.66 -7.51 -2.00
N ARG A 116 19.62 -8.42 -1.88
CA ARG A 116 20.36 -8.96 -3.01
C ARG A 116 19.40 -9.47 -4.08
N GLY A 117 19.41 -8.84 -5.19
CA GLY A 117 18.77 -9.25 -6.42
C GLY A 117 19.65 -8.80 -7.55
N ASP A 118 19.24 -9.12 -8.77
CA ASP A 118 19.93 -8.66 -9.95
C ASP A 118 19.59 -7.22 -10.30
N VAL A 119 18.57 -6.67 -9.65
CA VAL A 119 17.92 -5.40 -10.00
C VAL A 119 17.75 -4.52 -8.78
N GLY A 120 18.08 -3.24 -8.90
CA GLY A 120 17.70 -2.19 -7.96
C GLY A 120 16.29 -1.68 -8.22
N SER A 121 15.72 -0.94 -7.28
CA SER A 121 14.41 -0.31 -7.47
C SER A 121 14.25 1.05 -6.78
N ASN A 122 13.31 1.84 -7.31
CA ASN A 122 12.82 3.08 -6.69
C ASN A 122 11.37 2.94 -6.30
N VAL A 123 10.95 3.58 -5.21
CA VAL A 123 9.55 3.84 -4.90
C VAL A 123 9.14 5.15 -5.58
N HIS A 124 8.05 5.14 -6.36
CA HIS A 124 7.51 6.35 -6.95
C HIS A 124 6.33 6.92 -6.17
N CYS A 125 5.50 6.07 -5.61
CA CYS A 125 4.35 6.47 -4.81
C CYS A 125 3.93 5.35 -3.86
N ILE A 126 3.36 5.72 -2.72
CA ILE A 126 2.71 4.82 -1.77
C ILE A 126 1.32 5.34 -1.49
N THR A 127 0.34 4.46 -1.46
CA THR A 127 -1.04 4.79 -1.07
C THR A 127 -1.57 3.71 -0.14
N ALA A 128 -2.07 4.12 1.02
CA ALA A 128 -2.65 3.22 2.00
C ALA A 128 -3.94 2.57 1.49
N THR A 129 -4.12 1.29 1.76
CA THR A 129 -5.33 0.53 1.41
C THR A 129 -6.27 0.38 2.60
N PRO A 130 -7.59 0.20 2.36
CA PRO A 130 -8.60 0.09 3.42
C PRO A 130 -8.32 -1.00 4.46
N ASP A 131 -7.64 -2.06 4.06
CA ASP A 131 -7.25 -3.18 4.91
C ASP A 131 -6.02 -2.90 5.82
N GLY A 132 -5.52 -1.65 5.83
CA GLY A 132 -4.35 -1.23 6.61
C GLY A 132 -3.00 -1.57 6.00
N GLY A 133 -2.97 -2.08 4.78
CA GLY A 133 -1.80 -2.26 3.93
C GLY A 133 -1.53 -1.05 3.04
N PHE A 134 -0.78 -1.27 1.96
CA PHE A 134 -0.53 -0.23 0.95
C PHE A 134 -0.33 -0.82 -0.45
N VAL A 135 -0.49 0.06 -1.44
CA VAL A 135 -0.08 -0.18 -2.82
C VAL A 135 1.06 0.77 -3.17
N THR A 136 2.04 0.28 -3.91
CA THR A 136 3.17 1.08 -4.39
C THR A 136 3.52 0.75 -5.83
N ILE A 137 4.15 1.69 -6.52
CA ILE A 137 4.81 1.45 -7.80
C ILE A 137 6.32 1.45 -7.57
N LEU A 138 6.92 0.31 -7.81
CA LEU A 138 8.37 0.14 -7.86
C LEU A 138 8.85 0.30 -9.31
N MET A 139 9.98 0.96 -9.49
CA MET A 139 10.65 1.05 -10.79
C MET A 139 11.90 0.19 -10.71
N ALA A 140 11.82 -1.05 -11.22
CA ALA A 140 12.98 -1.92 -11.36
C ALA A 140 13.96 -1.31 -12.36
N ARG A 141 15.26 -1.26 -12.02
CA ARG A 141 16.32 -0.67 -12.83
C ARG A 141 17.69 -1.20 -12.46
N ASP A 142 18.70 -0.81 -13.22
CA ASP A 142 20.12 -1.11 -12.91
C ASP A 142 20.43 -2.61 -12.85
N ALA A 143 19.87 -3.39 -13.79
CA ALA A 143 20.01 -4.83 -13.88
C ALA A 143 21.45 -5.30 -14.11
N LYS A 144 21.74 -6.53 -13.67
CA LYS A 144 23.00 -7.25 -13.93
C LYS A 144 23.06 -7.92 -15.30
N SER A 145 21.91 -8.09 -15.94
CA SER A 145 21.80 -8.80 -17.20
C SER A 145 22.76 -8.29 -18.25
N LYS A 146 23.38 -9.22 -18.96
CA LYS A 146 24.31 -8.98 -20.08
C LYS A 146 23.75 -9.41 -21.43
N SER A 147 22.54 -9.95 -21.43
CA SER A 147 21.85 -10.46 -22.60
C SER A 147 20.37 -10.05 -22.56
N LYS A 148 19.75 -9.90 -23.75
CA LYS A 148 18.31 -9.63 -23.88
C LYS A 148 17.42 -10.79 -23.44
N THR A 149 17.97 -11.98 -23.35
CA THR A 149 17.27 -13.20 -22.96
C THR A 149 17.39 -13.51 -21.48
N ASP A 150 18.24 -12.77 -20.75
CA ASP A 150 18.40 -12.97 -19.32
C ASP A 150 17.12 -12.54 -18.59
N VAL A 151 16.83 -13.24 -17.49
CA VAL A 151 15.81 -12.83 -16.52
C VAL A 151 16.53 -12.32 -15.29
N ASP A 152 16.22 -11.12 -14.90
CA ASP A 152 16.73 -10.50 -13.68
C ASP A 152 15.75 -10.71 -12.54
N ILE A 153 16.22 -10.74 -11.30
CA ILE A 153 15.40 -10.89 -10.12
C ILE A 153 15.43 -9.62 -9.28
N LEU A 154 14.27 -9.04 -9.07
CA LEU A 154 14.05 -8.06 -8.02
C LEU A 154 13.62 -8.80 -6.75
N ARG A 155 14.50 -8.85 -5.76
CA ARG A 155 14.22 -9.51 -4.48
C ARG A 155 13.83 -8.50 -3.42
N LEU A 156 12.64 -8.68 -2.86
CA LEU A 156 12.16 -7.95 -1.69
C LEU A 156 12.19 -8.88 -0.47
N VAL A 157 12.58 -8.36 0.67
CA VAL A 157 12.45 -9.07 1.95
C VAL A 157 11.21 -8.54 2.65
N GLN A 158 10.29 -9.43 2.96
CA GLN A 158 9.02 -9.11 3.61
C GLN A 158 9.21 -8.89 5.12
N ALA A 159 8.15 -8.45 5.80
CA ALA A 159 8.20 -8.09 7.22
C ALA A 159 8.61 -9.25 8.14
N ASP A 160 8.34 -10.48 7.76
CA ASP A 160 8.73 -11.70 8.49
C ASP A 160 10.15 -12.21 8.14
N GLY A 161 10.87 -11.48 7.29
CA GLY A 161 12.19 -11.85 6.81
C GLY A 161 12.20 -12.79 5.61
N THR A 162 11.04 -13.25 5.12
CA THR A 162 10.99 -14.12 3.94
C THR A 162 11.26 -13.36 2.66
N PRO A 163 12.06 -13.91 1.73
CA PRO A 163 12.28 -13.29 0.43
C PRO A 163 11.07 -13.48 -0.49
N TYR A 164 10.82 -12.46 -1.29
CA TYR A 164 9.82 -12.46 -2.35
C TYR A 164 10.48 -12.04 -3.65
N ASP A 165 10.56 -12.96 -4.61
CA ASP A 165 11.24 -12.75 -5.88
C ASP A 165 10.26 -12.35 -6.97
N ILE A 166 10.59 -11.27 -7.67
CA ILE A 166 9.86 -10.78 -8.83
C ILE A 166 10.76 -10.91 -10.05
N GLU A 167 10.34 -11.72 -11.00
CA GLU A 167 11.01 -11.84 -12.28
C GLU A 167 10.85 -10.57 -13.10
N VAL A 168 11.96 -10.02 -13.54
CA VAL A 168 12.05 -8.85 -14.39
C VAL A 168 12.67 -9.28 -15.72
N LYS A 169 11.92 -9.13 -16.80
CA LYS A 169 12.50 -9.37 -18.14
C LYS A 169 13.73 -8.50 -18.32
N SER A 170 14.74 -9.04 -18.98
CA SER A 170 16.03 -8.36 -19.14
C SER A 170 15.90 -6.88 -19.44
N LEU A 171 16.52 -6.08 -18.58
CA LEU A 171 16.64 -4.61 -18.76
C LEU A 171 17.89 -4.27 -19.60
N PHE A 172 18.58 -5.26 -20.16
CA PHE A 172 19.78 -5.09 -20.95
C PHE A 172 19.47 -4.47 -22.33
N VAL A 173 20.23 -3.47 -22.71
CA VAL A 173 20.27 -2.92 -24.07
C VAL A 173 21.62 -3.28 -24.68
N GLY A 174 21.62 -4.12 -25.71
CA GLY A 174 22.85 -4.55 -26.37
C GLY A 174 23.61 -3.38 -27.01
N ALA A 175 24.93 -3.42 -26.95
CA ALA A 175 25.82 -2.44 -27.57
C ALA A 175 25.66 -2.34 -29.10
N GLY A 176 24.91 -3.24 -29.73
CA GLY A 176 24.66 -3.22 -31.18
C GLY A 176 23.45 -2.41 -31.64
N GLU A 177 22.63 -1.89 -30.68
CA GLU A 177 21.45 -1.09 -31.05
C GLU A 177 21.73 0.41 -31.13
N ASP A 178 22.78 0.90 -30.48
CA ASP A 178 23.36 2.22 -30.67
C ASP A 178 24.83 2.25 -30.24
N PRO A 179 25.77 2.11 -31.14
CA PRO A 179 27.20 2.14 -30.82
C PRO A 179 27.69 3.53 -30.36
N SER A 180 26.93 4.59 -30.57
CA SER A 180 27.27 5.96 -30.14
C SER A 180 26.75 6.29 -28.73
N ALA A 181 25.79 5.54 -28.24
CA ALA A 181 25.32 5.63 -26.87
C ALA A 181 26.25 4.78 -26.00
N GLY A 182 27.10 5.42 -25.24
CA GLY A 182 27.93 4.72 -24.25
C GLY A 182 27.09 3.76 -23.36
N PRO A 183 27.71 2.91 -22.54
CA PRO A 183 27.07 1.76 -21.84
C PRO A 183 26.01 2.08 -20.80
N THR A 184 25.28 3.17 -20.94
CA THR A 184 24.46 3.78 -19.88
C THR A 184 22.97 3.83 -20.17
N TYR A 185 22.44 3.03 -21.09
CA TYR A 185 21.00 2.88 -21.21
C TYR A 185 20.45 2.08 -20.05
N ARG A 186 19.65 2.75 -19.21
CA ARG A 186 18.93 2.08 -18.11
C ARG A 186 17.49 1.89 -18.51
N LYS A 187 17.14 0.68 -18.94
CA LYS A 187 15.74 0.31 -19.01
C LYS A 187 15.16 0.30 -17.60
N VAL A 188 13.88 0.57 -17.50
CA VAL A 188 13.12 0.50 -16.28
C VAL A 188 11.87 -0.33 -16.51
N MET A 189 11.46 -1.08 -15.50
CA MET A 189 10.20 -1.82 -15.51
C MET A 189 9.37 -1.36 -14.31
N PRO A 190 8.21 -0.75 -14.53
CA PRO A 190 7.28 -0.44 -13.44
C PRO A 190 6.63 -1.72 -12.94
N ILE A 191 6.46 -1.81 -11.62
CA ILE A 191 5.85 -2.95 -10.95
C ILE A 191 4.86 -2.41 -9.92
N LEU A 192 3.59 -2.72 -10.08
CA LEU A 192 2.55 -2.49 -9.08
C LEU A 192 2.66 -3.58 -8.02
N VAL A 193 2.82 -3.21 -6.76
CA VAL A 193 2.93 -4.14 -5.63
C VAL A 193 1.89 -3.78 -4.58
N LYS A 194 1.10 -4.76 -4.14
CA LYS A 194 0.20 -4.66 -2.99
C LYS A 194 0.81 -5.39 -1.81
N VAL A 195 0.84 -4.72 -0.69
CA VAL A 195 1.36 -5.21 0.59
C VAL A 195 0.25 -5.16 1.63
N SER A 196 0.09 -6.23 2.40
CA SER A 196 -0.88 -6.36 3.47
C SER A 196 -0.56 -5.47 4.68
N ALA A 197 -1.49 -5.35 5.62
CA ALA A 197 -1.27 -4.67 6.90
C ALA A 197 -0.12 -5.27 7.72
N THR A 198 0.20 -6.53 7.51
CA THR A 198 1.27 -7.28 8.21
C THR A 198 2.60 -7.27 7.47
N GLY A 199 2.69 -6.60 6.31
CA GLY A 199 3.92 -6.49 5.54
C GLY A 199 4.22 -7.69 4.63
N GLN A 200 3.19 -8.46 4.24
CA GLN A 200 3.30 -9.53 3.26
C GLN A 200 2.88 -9.03 1.88
N ILE A 201 3.58 -9.45 0.83
CA ILE A 201 3.22 -9.10 -0.54
C ILE A 201 2.06 -9.99 -0.98
N GLU A 202 0.90 -9.39 -1.26
CA GLU A 202 -0.30 -10.11 -1.69
C GLU A 202 -0.29 -10.38 -3.20
N TYR A 203 0.17 -9.40 -3.97
CA TYR A 203 0.37 -9.56 -5.41
C TYR A 203 1.37 -8.54 -5.95
N HIS A 204 1.89 -8.83 -7.13
CA HIS A 204 2.58 -7.85 -7.98
C HIS A 204 2.11 -7.96 -9.43
N LYS A 205 2.25 -6.86 -10.17
CA LYS A 205 2.00 -6.78 -11.62
C LYS A 205 3.13 -6.00 -12.28
N ALA A 206 3.92 -6.66 -13.07
CA ALA A 206 4.98 -6.04 -13.85
C ALA A 206 4.43 -5.50 -15.18
N PHE A 207 4.85 -4.30 -15.58
CA PHE A 207 4.42 -3.67 -16.81
C PHE A 207 5.56 -3.68 -17.81
N GLU A 208 5.29 -4.24 -18.98
CA GLU A 208 6.29 -4.23 -20.07
C GLU A 208 6.35 -2.85 -20.71
N VAL A 209 7.54 -2.29 -20.82
CA VAL A 209 7.78 -0.99 -21.44
C VAL A 209 8.51 -1.18 -22.78
N ASP A 210 7.99 -0.60 -23.84
CA ASP A 210 8.69 -0.55 -25.12
C ASP A 210 9.80 0.51 -25.05
N HIS A 211 11.03 0.01 -25.02
CA HIS A 211 12.25 0.83 -24.95
C HIS A 211 12.91 1.03 -26.31
N LYS A 212 12.16 1.28 -27.37
CA LYS A 212 12.79 1.53 -28.66
C LYS A 212 13.82 2.65 -28.56
N PRO A 213 15.06 2.41 -29.03
CA PRO A 213 16.04 3.48 -29.14
C PRO A 213 15.50 4.56 -30.08
N MET A 214 15.64 5.80 -29.70
CA MET A 214 15.32 6.89 -30.60
C MET A 214 16.47 7.12 -31.58
N PRO A 215 16.21 7.19 -32.88
CA PRO A 215 17.22 7.24 -33.90
C PRO A 215 18.21 8.42 -33.81
N ASP A 216 17.86 9.48 -33.08
CA ASP A 216 18.62 10.72 -33.05
C ASP A 216 19.10 11.17 -31.66
N ALA A 217 19.13 10.26 -30.70
CA ALA A 217 19.50 10.65 -29.34
C ALA A 217 21.01 10.58 -29.13
N THR A 218 21.69 11.67 -29.38
CA THR A 218 23.16 11.79 -29.21
C THR A 218 23.60 12.03 -27.76
N HIS A 219 22.69 12.33 -26.85
CA HIS A 219 23.00 12.57 -25.43
C HIS A 219 21.87 12.13 -24.52
N TYR A 220 22.09 11.05 -23.76
CA TYR A 220 21.21 10.64 -22.68
C TYR A 220 21.76 11.16 -21.35
N SER A 221 21.04 12.05 -20.71
CA SER A 221 21.42 12.45 -19.36
C SER A 221 21.11 11.33 -18.37
N TYR A 222 22.04 11.08 -17.46
CA TYR A 222 21.88 10.17 -16.34
C TYR A 222 20.52 10.34 -15.65
N GLY A 223 19.72 9.30 -15.61
CA GLY A 223 18.58 9.20 -14.70
C GLY A 223 17.18 9.42 -15.28
N THR A 224 17.00 9.69 -16.57
CA THR A 224 15.66 9.75 -17.16
C THR A 224 15.24 8.37 -17.67
N PRO A 225 14.21 7.72 -17.08
CA PRO A 225 13.70 6.48 -17.61
C PRO A 225 13.10 6.70 -18.99
N MET A 226 13.54 5.90 -19.96
CA MET A 226 12.94 5.88 -21.28
C MET A 226 11.63 5.09 -21.23
N GLY A 227 10.59 5.61 -21.88
CA GLY A 227 9.34 4.91 -22.13
C GLY A 227 8.17 5.32 -21.27
N CYS A 228 8.27 5.42 -19.95
CA CYS A 228 7.17 5.85 -19.10
C CYS A 228 7.64 6.36 -17.72
N GLU A 229 6.79 7.13 -17.07
CA GLU A 229 6.93 7.46 -15.65
C GLU A 229 5.57 7.33 -14.96
N PHE A 230 5.56 6.65 -13.83
CA PHE A 230 4.43 6.54 -12.92
C PHE A 230 4.61 7.56 -11.81
N LYS A 231 3.62 8.39 -11.54
CA LYS A 231 3.77 9.56 -10.67
C LYS A 231 2.92 9.56 -9.42
N GLY A 232 1.67 9.13 -9.53
CA GLY A 232 0.74 9.16 -8.43
C GLY A 232 -0.18 7.95 -8.39
N THR A 233 -0.63 7.63 -7.19
CA THR A 233 -1.64 6.59 -6.92
C THR A 233 -2.74 7.13 -6.04
N ALA A 234 -3.96 6.61 -6.23
CA ALA A 234 -5.10 6.81 -5.36
C ALA A 234 -5.84 5.49 -5.19
N ILE A 235 -6.62 5.39 -4.12
CA ILE A 235 -7.46 4.22 -3.83
C ILE A 235 -8.85 4.70 -3.45
N ASP A 236 -9.86 4.00 -3.93
CA ASP A 236 -11.23 4.17 -3.47
C ASP A 236 -11.55 3.24 -2.28
N PRO A 237 -12.68 3.45 -1.60
CA PRO A 237 -13.07 2.60 -0.48
C PRO A 237 -13.30 1.13 -0.84
N GLU A 238 -13.62 0.82 -2.09
CA GLU A 238 -13.77 -0.53 -2.61
C GLU A 238 -12.42 -1.23 -2.83
N GLY A 239 -11.31 -0.49 -2.68
CA GLY A 239 -9.96 -0.99 -2.85
C GLY A 239 -9.47 -0.98 -4.31
N ASN A 240 -10.18 -0.33 -5.25
CA ASN A 240 -9.68 -0.13 -6.60
C ASN A 240 -8.51 0.86 -6.59
N VAL A 241 -7.49 0.56 -7.37
CA VAL A 241 -6.26 1.33 -7.45
C VAL A 241 -6.25 2.17 -8.72
N TYR A 242 -5.99 3.45 -8.58
CA TYR A 242 -5.82 4.38 -9.69
C TYR A 242 -4.39 4.83 -9.76
N VAL A 243 -3.80 4.76 -10.94
CA VAL A 243 -2.39 5.13 -11.16
C VAL A 243 -2.31 6.13 -12.28
N CYS A 244 -1.61 7.24 -12.09
CA CYS A 244 -1.38 8.24 -13.12
C CYS A 244 0.10 8.42 -13.44
N GLY A 245 0.37 8.93 -14.63
CA GLY A 245 1.70 9.19 -15.11
C GLY A 245 1.70 9.61 -16.58
N PHE A 246 2.76 9.26 -17.28
CA PHE A 246 2.85 9.45 -18.73
C PHE A 246 3.68 8.36 -19.40
N VAL A 247 3.38 8.12 -20.68
CA VAL A 247 4.09 7.19 -21.54
C VAL A 247 4.70 7.94 -22.71
N ARG A 248 5.94 7.59 -23.08
CA ARG A 248 6.65 8.16 -24.24
C ARG A 248 6.67 7.22 -25.45
N THR A 249 6.56 5.92 -25.19
CA THR A 249 6.58 4.87 -26.21
C THR A 249 5.32 4.02 -26.07
N ALA A 250 5.43 2.89 -25.41
CA ALA A 250 4.29 2.05 -25.06
C ALA A 250 4.51 1.34 -23.74
N ILE A 251 3.41 1.06 -23.04
CA ILE A 251 3.37 0.16 -21.90
C ILE A 251 2.35 -0.94 -22.17
N THR A 252 2.70 -2.18 -21.83
CA THR A 252 1.81 -3.33 -21.94
C THR A 252 1.51 -3.90 -20.56
N ILE A 253 0.24 -4.12 -20.27
CA ILE A 253 -0.29 -4.62 -19.00
C ILE A 253 -1.25 -5.76 -19.35
N GLY A 254 -0.81 -7.01 -19.16
CA GLY A 254 -1.52 -8.17 -19.67
C GLY A 254 -1.70 -8.07 -21.21
N GLU A 255 -2.92 -8.09 -21.69
CA GLU A 255 -3.25 -7.98 -23.12
C GLU A 255 -3.41 -6.53 -23.61
N THR A 256 -3.42 -5.56 -22.70
CA THR A 256 -3.65 -4.15 -23.03
C THR A 256 -2.34 -3.42 -23.29
N THR A 257 -2.19 -2.82 -24.46
CA THR A 257 -1.05 -1.96 -24.79
C THR A 257 -1.50 -0.51 -24.95
N ILE A 258 -0.89 0.38 -24.16
CA ILE A 258 -1.09 1.82 -24.22
C ILE A 258 0.11 2.42 -24.93
N LYS A 259 -0.13 3.02 -26.09
CA LYS A 259 0.92 3.63 -26.94
C LYS A 259 0.83 5.15 -26.86
N ALA A 260 1.98 5.79 -26.71
CA ALA A 260 2.07 7.24 -26.91
C ALA A 260 1.76 7.57 -28.37
N LYS A 261 0.94 8.58 -28.57
CA LYS A 261 0.64 9.16 -29.88
C LYS A 261 1.68 10.22 -30.27
N ASN A 262 2.24 10.88 -29.24
CA ASN A 262 3.22 11.95 -29.39
C ASN A 262 4.63 11.41 -29.69
N ASN A 263 4.85 10.90 -30.90
CA ASN A 263 6.19 10.56 -31.41
C ASN A 263 6.88 11.75 -32.08
N VAL A 264 6.47 12.97 -31.80
CA VAL A 264 7.00 14.15 -32.47
C VAL A 264 8.43 14.42 -32.03
N LYS A 265 9.38 14.31 -32.94
CA LYS A 265 10.76 14.75 -32.77
C LYS A 265 10.75 16.24 -32.40
N TRP A 266 11.24 16.54 -31.21
CA TRP A 266 11.39 17.92 -30.78
C TRP A 266 12.81 18.40 -31.15
N ASN A 267 12.93 19.26 -32.13
CA ASN A 267 14.10 20.04 -32.55
C ASN A 267 15.45 19.76 -31.83
N GLY A 268 15.90 18.48 -31.84
CA GLY A 268 17.26 18.15 -31.43
C GLY A 268 17.56 18.07 -29.94
N ASP A 269 16.59 18.24 -29.03
CA ASP A 269 16.81 18.06 -27.58
C ASP A 269 16.11 16.76 -27.09
N PRO A 270 16.83 15.65 -26.95
CA PRO A 270 16.28 14.38 -26.53
C PRO A 270 15.73 14.40 -25.08
N GLN A 271 16.11 15.37 -24.27
CA GLN A 271 15.57 15.54 -22.91
C GLN A 271 14.13 16.08 -22.89
N LYS A 272 13.66 16.59 -24.01
CA LYS A 272 12.34 17.20 -24.16
C LYS A 272 11.35 16.30 -24.89
N GLN A 273 11.56 14.98 -24.87
CA GLN A 273 10.62 14.06 -25.48
C GLN A 273 9.24 14.18 -24.83
N MET A 274 8.27 14.38 -25.69
CA MET A 274 6.88 14.47 -25.34
C MET A 274 6.38 13.11 -24.89
N GLY A 275 5.47 13.10 -23.93
CA GLY A 275 4.76 11.92 -23.50
C GLY A 275 3.28 12.19 -23.46
N ASP A 276 2.49 11.15 -23.47
CA ASP A 276 1.04 11.22 -23.30
C ASP A 276 0.69 10.75 -21.89
N PHE A 277 -0.16 11.48 -21.20
CA PHE A 277 -0.62 11.06 -19.88
C PHE A 277 -1.43 9.76 -19.97
N PHE A 278 -1.46 9.05 -18.88
CA PHE A 278 -2.41 7.96 -18.65
C PHE A 278 -2.98 8.02 -17.23
N ILE A 279 -4.18 7.48 -17.08
CA ILE A 279 -4.76 7.04 -15.81
C ILE A 279 -5.17 5.58 -16.00
N LEU A 280 -4.74 4.71 -15.11
CA LEU A 280 -5.06 3.28 -15.09
C LEU A 280 -5.93 2.99 -13.88
N LYS A 281 -7.00 2.22 -14.03
CA LYS A 281 -7.82 1.67 -12.96
C LYS A 281 -7.56 0.17 -12.86
N PHE A 282 -7.14 -0.27 -11.69
CA PHE A 282 -7.03 -1.69 -11.33
C PHE A 282 -8.08 -2.04 -10.29
N ASP A 283 -8.60 -3.25 -10.34
CA ASP A 283 -9.41 -3.78 -9.24
C ASP A 283 -8.54 -4.08 -8.01
N ARG A 284 -9.18 -4.41 -6.90
CA ARG A 284 -8.46 -4.73 -5.64
C ARG A 284 -7.54 -5.96 -5.73
N LYS A 285 -7.66 -6.77 -6.80
CA LYS A 285 -6.78 -7.92 -7.10
C LYS A 285 -5.63 -7.57 -8.05
N GLY A 286 -5.53 -6.30 -8.46
CA GLY A 286 -4.51 -5.80 -9.36
C GLY A 286 -4.73 -6.12 -10.84
N ASN A 287 -5.96 -6.45 -11.25
CA ASN A 287 -6.30 -6.61 -12.66
C ASN A 287 -6.64 -5.25 -13.26
N LEU A 288 -6.09 -4.94 -14.44
CA LEU A 288 -6.44 -3.73 -15.17
C LEU A 288 -7.90 -3.79 -15.62
N VAL A 289 -8.71 -2.83 -15.15
CA VAL A 289 -10.14 -2.72 -15.47
C VAL A 289 -10.38 -1.71 -16.58
N LYS A 290 -9.69 -0.56 -16.50
CA LYS A 290 -9.90 0.55 -17.42
C LYS A 290 -8.67 1.45 -17.50
N HIS A 291 -8.54 2.17 -18.60
CA HIS A 291 -7.55 3.23 -18.74
C HIS A 291 -8.13 4.44 -19.44
N LEU A 292 -7.53 5.60 -19.21
CA LEU A 292 -7.80 6.85 -19.88
C LEU A 292 -6.50 7.45 -20.37
N THR A 293 -6.48 7.89 -21.64
CA THR A 293 -5.39 8.63 -22.28
C THR A 293 -5.98 9.76 -23.10
N GLU A 294 -5.15 10.64 -23.59
CA GLU A 294 -5.61 11.66 -24.55
C GLU A 294 -6.05 11.03 -25.87
N GLN A 295 -7.00 11.70 -26.51
CA GLN A 295 -7.58 11.33 -27.80
C GLN A 295 -7.22 12.39 -28.84
N GLY A 296 -7.27 12.03 -30.14
CA GLY A 296 -7.00 12.94 -31.23
C GLY A 296 -5.57 12.90 -31.73
N GLU A 297 -5.17 13.92 -32.48
CA GLU A 297 -3.84 14.05 -33.05
C GLU A 297 -2.80 14.44 -31.97
N PRO A 298 -1.56 13.97 -32.09
CA PRO A 298 -0.51 14.29 -31.12
C PRO A 298 -0.10 15.75 -31.24
N ILE A 299 -0.25 16.52 -30.19
CA ILE A 299 -0.10 17.96 -30.25
C ILE A 299 0.80 18.60 -29.19
N GLY A 300 1.30 17.81 -28.26
CA GLY A 300 2.12 18.37 -27.23
C GLY A 300 2.56 17.34 -26.21
N ARG A 301 3.04 17.82 -25.10
CA ARG A 301 3.40 17.00 -23.96
C ARG A 301 2.30 17.04 -22.93
N SER A 302 1.82 15.88 -22.52
CA SER A 302 0.92 15.77 -21.40
C SER A 302 1.49 14.82 -20.34
N MET A 303 1.37 15.20 -19.07
CA MET A 303 1.77 14.35 -17.96
C MET A 303 0.91 14.67 -16.73
N LEU A 304 0.44 13.63 -16.05
CA LEU A 304 -0.17 13.75 -14.75
C LEU A 304 0.86 13.41 -13.65
N SER A 305 0.87 14.20 -12.60
CA SER A 305 1.85 14.09 -11.52
C SER A 305 1.26 13.56 -10.22
N VAL A 306 0.01 13.91 -9.94
CA VAL A 306 -0.69 13.55 -8.69
C VAL A 306 -2.11 13.16 -9.01
N ILE A 307 -2.63 12.18 -8.28
CA ILE A 307 -4.04 11.78 -8.30
C ILE A 307 -4.52 11.57 -6.86
N LYS A 308 -5.73 11.99 -6.56
CA LYS A 308 -6.40 11.80 -5.27
C LYS A 308 -7.85 11.36 -5.47
N TYR A 309 -8.31 10.50 -4.58
CA TYR A 309 -9.72 10.11 -4.48
C TYR A 309 -10.37 10.86 -3.32
N GLN A 310 -11.58 11.33 -3.51
CA GLN A 310 -12.44 11.88 -2.48
C GLN A 310 -13.92 11.81 -2.89
N ASP A 311 -14.78 11.26 -2.04
CA ASP A 311 -16.24 11.27 -2.19
C ASP A 311 -16.74 10.81 -3.58
N GLY A 312 -16.29 9.65 -4.04
CA GLY A 312 -16.70 9.04 -5.32
C GLY A 312 -16.05 9.68 -6.55
N LYS A 313 -15.10 10.60 -6.36
CA LYS A 313 -14.40 11.26 -7.47
C LYS A 313 -12.89 11.18 -7.36
N LEU A 314 -12.25 11.25 -8.51
CA LEU A 314 -10.81 11.37 -8.66
C LEU A 314 -10.46 12.79 -9.12
N TYR A 315 -9.35 13.30 -8.62
CA TYR A 315 -8.77 14.58 -9.01
C TYR A 315 -7.32 14.33 -9.41
N ALA A 316 -7.04 14.48 -10.70
CA ALA A 316 -5.71 14.24 -11.25
C ALA A 316 -5.15 15.54 -11.83
N THR A 317 -3.93 15.89 -11.45
CA THR A 317 -3.31 17.16 -11.82
C THR A 317 -1.92 16.94 -12.41
N GLY A 318 -1.58 17.74 -13.42
CA GLY A 318 -0.29 17.67 -14.06
C GLY A 318 0.02 18.85 -14.97
N ARG A 319 1.02 18.66 -15.82
CA ARG A 319 1.52 19.69 -16.75
C ARG A 319 1.28 19.27 -18.19
N PHE A 320 0.74 20.18 -18.96
CA PHE A 320 0.53 20.00 -20.38
C PHE A 320 1.23 21.15 -21.12
N THR A 321 1.75 20.84 -22.31
CA THR A 321 2.36 21.83 -23.18
C THR A 321 1.73 21.67 -24.55
N GLY A 322 1.07 22.68 -25.04
CA GLY A 322 0.49 22.71 -26.36
C GLY A 322 1.53 22.94 -27.45
N THR A 323 1.06 23.00 -28.68
CA THR A 323 1.83 23.44 -29.84
C THR A 323 1.55 24.90 -30.16
N THR A 324 2.45 25.52 -30.92
CA THR A 324 2.26 26.91 -31.43
C THR A 324 0.97 27.08 -32.25
N GLY A 325 0.42 26.01 -32.80
CA GLY A 325 -0.83 26.00 -33.57
C GLY A 325 -2.10 26.02 -32.72
N LYS A 326 -2.01 25.96 -31.38
CA LYS A 326 -3.17 25.93 -30.49
C LYS A 326 -4.17 24.80 -30.78
N THR A 327 -3.69 23.64 -31.17
CA THR A 327 -4.52 22.48 -31.41
C THR A 327 -5.09 21.93 -30.12
N PRO A 328 -6.37 21.62 -30.00
CA PRO A 328 -6.94 21.10 -28.77
C PRO A 328 -6.53 19.63 -28.49
N ILE A 329 -6.24 19.32 -27.23
CA ILE A 329 -6.16 17.97 -26.70
C ILE A 329 -7.57 17.53 -26.34
N THR A 330 -7.98 16.33 -26.74
CA THR A 330 -9.27 15.77 -26.35
C THR A 330 -9.08 14.71 -25.28
N ILE A 331 -9.83 14.83 -24.19
CA ILE A 331 -9.83 13.91 -23.05
C ILE A 331 -11.28 13.54 -22.74
N ASP A 332 -11.67 12.29 -22.96
CA ASP A 332 -13.05 11.81 -22.77
C ASP A 332 -14.09 12.74 -23.45
N GLY A 333 -13.82 13.11 -24.71
CA GLY A 333 -14.68 13.99 -25.48
C GLY A 333 -14.64 15.49 -25.12
N LYS A 334 -13.94 15.88 -24.07
CA LYS A 334 -13.73 17.29 -23.67
C LYS A 334 -12.43 17.83 -24.24
N GLN A 335 -12.46 19.06 -24.65
CA GLN A 335 -11.29 19.71 -25.25
C GLN A 335 -10.63 20.70 -24.30
N VAL A 336 -9.30 20.75 -24.37
CA VAL A 336 -8.46 21.72 -23.68
C VAL A 336 -7.37 22.17 -24.65
N ILE A 337 -7.02 23.45 -24.63
CA ILE A 337 -5.98 24.03 -25.50
C ILE A 337 -4.84 24.53 -24.63
N PRO A 338 -3.86 23.68 -24.28
CA PRO A 338 -2.76 24.10 -23.43
C PRO A 338 -1.91 25.17 -24.10
N SER A 339 -1.32 26.04 -23.30
CA SER A 339 -0.35 27.02 -23.75
C SER A 339 0.87 26.36 -24.44
N ASP A 340 1.49 27.03 -25.40
CA ASP A 340 2.73 26.59 -26.01
C ASP A 340 3.96 26.63 -25.07
N LYS A 341 3.78 27.18 -23.86
CA LYS A 341 4.77 27.17 -22.80
C LYS A 341 4.50 25.99 -21.84
N GLU A 342 3.64 26.18 -20.89
CA GLU A 342 3.15 25.15 -19.99
C GLU A 342 1.76 25.55 -19.47
N SER A 343 0.90 24.57 -19.23
CA SER A 343 -0.37 24.72 -18.53
C SER A 343 -0.45 23.70 -17.41
N LEU A 344 -0.98 24.13 -16.29
CA LEU A 344 -1.43 23.26 -15.22
C LEU A 344 -2.83 22.76 -15.57
N ILE A 345 -3.00 21.46 -15.73
CA ILE A 345 -4.26 20.84 -16.06
C ILE A 345 -4.70 19.98 -14.87
N THR A 346 -5.96 20.16 -14.47
CA THR A 346 -6.60 19.34 -13.45
C THR A 346 -7.85 18.70 -14.01
N LEU A 347 -7.98 17.40 -13.81
CA LEU A 347 -9.12 16.59 -14.23
C LEU A 347 -9.94 16.21 -13.00
N SER A 348 -11.26 16.36 -13.05
CA SER A 348 -12.17 15.67 -12.15
C SER A 348 -12.84 14.53 -12.88
N LEU A 349 -12.77 13.31 -12.33
CA LEU A 349 -13.32 12.11 -12.94
C LEU A 349 -14.18 11.36 -11.91
N ASP A 350 -15.10 10.54 -12.39
CA ASP A 350 -15.70 9.51 -11.55
C ASP A 350 -14.78 8.28 -11.43
N THR A 351 -15.20 7.30 -10.65
CA THR A 351 -14.45 6.06 -10.46
C THR A 351 -14.37 5.18 -11.71
N ASP A 352 -15.16 5.49 -12.74
CA ASP A 352 -15.10 4.86 -14.06
C ASP A 352 -14.27 5.66 -15.08
N LEU A 353 -13.47 6.58 -14.60
CA LEU A 353 -12.59 7.43 -15.40
C LEU A 353 -13.32 8.33 -16.40
N LYS A 354 -14.61 8.62 -16.18
CA LYS A 354 -15.36 9.58 -16.98
C LYS A 354 -15.10 10.99 -16.47
N VAL A 355 -14.68 11.87 -17.36
CA VAL A 355 -14.30 13.24 -17.03
C VAL A 355 -15.52 14.12 -16.76
N SER A 356 -15.64 14.65 -15.55
CA SER A 356 -16.68 15.61 -15.16
C SER A 356 -16.35 17.01 -15.65
N TRP A 357 -15.14 17.48 -15.37
CA TRP A 357 -14.62 18.78 -15.84
C TRP A 357 -13.09 18.75 -15.99
N ILE A 358 -12.58 19.70 -16.74
CA ILE A 358 -11.15 20.00 -16.92
C ILE A 358 -10.91 21.44 -16.51
N SER A 359 -9.96 21.68 -15.64
CA SER A 359 -9.45 23.00 -15.28
C SER A 359 -8.12 23.26 -15.95
N GLN A 360 -7.95 24.44 -16.53
CA GLN A 360 -6.71 24.89 -17.16
C GLN A 360 -6.22 26.18 -16.53
N ILE A 361 -4.94 26.21 -16.19
CA ILE A 361 -4.22 27.39 -15.69
C ILE A 361 -2.94 27.50 -16.51
N ASP A 362 -2.82 28.56 -17.28
CA ASP A 362 -1.71 28.80 -18.16
C ASP A 362 -0.56 29.52 -17.45
N VAL A 363 0.67 29.20 -17.86
CA VAL A 363 1.87 29.90 -17.37
C VAL A 363 2.30 30.93 -18.40
N LYS A 364 2.33 32.19 -18.01
CA LYS A 364 2.78 33.30 -18.86
C LYS A 364 4.10 33.86 -18.37
N ALA A 365 4.90 34.37 -19.31
CA ALA A 365 6.11 35.10 -18.98
C ALA A 365 5.75 36.42 -18.29
N VAL A 366 6.58 36.87 -17.37
CA VAL A 366 6.48 38.17 -16.71
C VAL A 366 7.49 39.12 -17.31
N PRO A 367 7.25 40.44 -17.26
CA PRO A 367 8.17 41.43 -17.83
C PRO A 367 9.62 41.34 -17.31
N GLU A 368 9.78 40.94 -16.04
CA GLU A 368 11.08 40.86 -15.39
C GLU A 368 11.95 39.70 -15.91
N HIS A 369 11.32 38.65 -16.49
CA HIS A 369 12.05 37.55 -17.12
C HIS A 369 11.14 36.72 -18.04
N GLY A 370 11.71 36.14 -19.08
CA GLY A 370 10.97 35.29 -20.03
C GLY A 370 10.82 33.80 -19.60
N TRP A 371 11.24 33.46 -18.39
CA TRP A 371 11.26 32.07 -17.92
C TRP A 371 9.92 31.70 -17.33
N THR A 372 9.35 30.61 -17.84
CA THR A 372 8.04 30.05 -17.40
C THR A 372 8.19 28.60 -17.01
N LYS A 373 7.71 28.23 -15.82
CA LYS A 373 7.68 26.85 -15.32
C LYS A 373 6.57 26.69 -14.29
N VAL A 374 5.93 25.51 -14.32
CA VAL A 374 5.04 25.06 -13.25
C VAL A 374 5.30 23.60 -12.94
N PHE A 375 5.29 23.26 -11.66
CA PHE A 375 5.36 21.90 -11.16
C PHE A 375 4.25 21.69 -10.15
N VAL A 376 3.75 20.46 -10.09
CA VAL A 376 2.73 20.02 -9.13
C VAL A 376 3.33 18.90 -8.33
N ASP A 377 3.32 19.08 -7.02
CA ASP A 377 3.88 18.11 -6.09
C ASP A 377 2.81 17.61 -5.09
N GLY A 378 1.63 18.27 -5.02
CA GLY A 378 0.55 17.85 -4.15
C GLY A 378 -0.84 18.31 -4.58
N VAL A 379 -1.85 17.50 -4.24
CA VAL A 379 -3.28 17.82 -4.35
C VAL A 379 -3.97 17.40 -3.07
N ALA A 380 -4.84 18.29 -2.55
CA ALA A 380 -5.75 17.99 -1.45
C ALA A 380 -7.17 18.40 -1.83
N VAL A 381 -8.16 17.66 -1.34
CA VAL A 381 -9.56 17.87 -1.70
C VAL A 381 -10.34 18.23 -0.46
N GLY A 382 -10.88 19.44 -0.44
CA GLY A 382 -11.75 19.92 0.62
C GLY A 382 -13.23 19.69 0.30
N LYS A 383 -14.08 20.33 1.10
CA LYS A 383 -15.52 20.27 0.91
C LYS A 383 -15.94 20.88 -0.43
N ASP A 384 -15.51 22.11 -0.71
CA ASP A 384 -15.94 22.90 -1.86
C ASP A 384 -14.81 23.26 -2.84
N LYS A 385 -13.56 22.94 -2.50
CA LYS A 385 -12.37 23.31 -3.27
C LYS A 385 -11.41 22.14 -3.44
N VAL A 386 -10.70 22.12 -4.57
CA VAL A 386 -9.53 21.27 -4.83
C VAL A 386 -8.31 22.18 -4.72
N TYR A 387 -7.38 21.82 -3.84
CA TYR A 387 -6.16 22.59 -3.58
C TYR A 387 -4.98 21.93 -4.28
N ILE A 388 -4.15 22.73 -4.91
CA ILE A 388 -2.98 22.30 -5.64
C ILE A 388 -1.77 23.03 -5.10
N ALA A 389 -0.68 22.31 -4.87
CA ALA A 389 0.57 22.89 -4.41
C ALA A 389 1.76 22.40 -5.25
N GLY A 390 2.80 23.22 -5.30
CA GLY A 390 4.02 22.93 -6.01
C GLY A 390 4.94 24.14 -6.08
N ARG A 391 5.58 24.33 -7.22
CA ARG A 391 6.45 25.49 -7.47
C ARG A 391 6.25 26.06 -8.88
N CYS A 392 6.40 27.37 -9.02
CA CYS A 392 6.24 28.04 -10.30
C CYS A 392 7.29 29.15 -10.50
N ALA A 393 7.41 29.58 -11.77
CA ALA A 393 8.07 30.81 -12.20
C ALA A 393 7.23 31.41 -13.34
N GLY A 394 7.04 32.72 -13.34
CA GLY A 394 6.13 33.44 -14.25
C GLY A 394 4.76 33.64 -13.61
N ALA A 395 3.79 34.06 -14.40
CA ALA A 395 2.42 34.31 -13.97
C ALA A 395 1.53 33.09 -14.26
N LEU A 396 0.75 32.64 -13.28
CA LEU A 396 -0.32 31.65 -13.44
C LEU A 396 -1.61 32.40 -13.73
N CYS A 397 -2.26 32.09 -14.84
CA CYS A 397 -3.46 32.74 -15.32
C CYS A 397 -4.55 31.70 -15.59
N ASP A 398 -5.81 32.08 -15.38
CA ASP A 398 -6.94 31.28 -15.84
C ASP A 398 -7.04 31.22 -17.38
N ALA A 399 -7.98 30.48 -17.92
CA ALA A 399 -8.20 30.34 -19.36
C ALA A 399 -8.62 31.67 -20.03
N GLU A 400 -9.22 32.59 -19.30
CA GLU A 400 -9.61 33.92 -19.74
C GLU A 400 -8.44 34.90 -19.71
N GLY A 401 -7.35 34.54 -19.06
CA GLY A 401 -6.12 35.33 -18.97
C GLY A 401 -6.02 36.18 -17.70
N ASN A 402 -6.95 36.05 -16.76
CA ASN A 402 -6.86 36.71 -15.46
C ASN A 402 -5.71 36.12 -14.65
N VAL A 403 -4.89 36.98 -14.04
CA VAL A 403 -3.74 36.56 -13.23
C VAL A 403 -4.28 36.02 -11.88
N ILE A 404 -3.93 34.77 -11.59
CA ILE A 404 -4.19 34.16 -10.27
C ILE A 404 -3.05 34.51 -9.32
N LEU A 405 -1.80 34.25 -9.74
CA LEU A 405 -0.62 34.63 -8.97
C LEU A 405 0.56 34.92 -9.90
N GLU A 406 1.50 35.73 -9.44
CA GLU A 406 2.64 36.17 -10.25
C GLU A 406 3.96 36.03 -9.49
N GLN A 407 4.91 35.27 -10.07
CA GLN A 407 6.26 35.14 -9.57
C GLN A 407 7.26 35.93 -10.45
N LYS A 408 7.69 37.07 -9.96
CA LYS A 408 8.56 38.03 -10.68
C LYS A 408 10.06 37.70 -10.62
N LEU A 409 10.47 36.81 -9.73
CA LEU A 409 11.88 36.44 -9.61
C LEU A 409 12.22 35.30 -10.60
N LYS A 410 13.39 35.36 -11.21
CA LYS A 410 13.91 34.30 -12.10
C LYS A 410 14.34 33.05 -11.28
N GLN A 411 13.46 32.57 -10.42
CA GLN A 411 13.65 31.43 -9.53
C GLN A 411 12.30 30.72 -9.30
N HIS A 412 12.33 29.46 -8.99
CA HIS A 412 11.12 28.77 -8.56
C HIS A 412 10.71 29.21 -7.15
N ARG A 413 9.42 29.49 -6.97
CA ARG A 413 8.81 29.68 -5.65
C ARG A 413 7.68 28.68 -5.44
N GLY A 414 7.57 28.22 -4.20
CA GLY A 414 6.45 27.39 -3.77
C GLY A 414 5.15 28.16 -3.81
N TYR A 415 4.09 27.51 -4.30
CA TYR A 415 2.74 28.07 -4.36
C TYR A 415 1.71 27.04 -3.87
N ALA A 416 0.55 27.55 -3.47
CA ALA A 416 -0.68 26.82 -3.38
C ALA A 416 -1.83 27.66 -3.98
N LEU A 417 -2.77 27.00 -4.63
CA LEU A 417 -3.97 27.62 -5.21
C LEU A 417 -5.17 26.67 -5.12
N ALA A 418 -6.37 27.20 -5.29
CA ALA A 418 -7.60 26.43 -5.24
C ALA A 418 -8.40 26.52 -6.53
N ILE A 419 -9.11 25.43 -6.81
CA ILE A 419 -10.07 25.28 -7.91
C ILE A 419 -11.43 24.97 -7.26
N ASP A 420 -12.49 25.55 -7.77
CA ASP A 420 -13.86 25.22 -7.34
C ASP A 420 -14.17 23.73 -7.67
N LYS A 421 -14.55 22.97 -6.69
CA LYS A 421 -14.74 21.52 -6.77
C LYS A 421 -15.90 21.11 -7.69
N ALA A 422 -16.94 21.93 -7.77
CA ALA A 422 -18.13 21.65 -8.56
C ALA A 422 -17.92 21.95 -10.03
N THR A 423 -17.27 23.07 -10.33
CA THR A 423 -17.18 23.62 -11.69
C THR A 423 -15.83 23.44 -12.38
N GLY A 424 -14.76 23.23 -11.61
CA GLY A 424 -13.39 23.20 -12.13
C GLY A 424 -12.80 24.58 -12.44
N LYS A 425 -13.47 25.67 -12.06
CA LYS A 425 -12.97 27.04 -12.26
C LYS A 425 -11.87 27.36 -11.26
N PRO A 426 -10.72 27.90 -11.69
CA PRO A 426 -9.71 28.42 -10.78
C PRO A 426 -10.29 29.55 -9.91
N ASN A 427 -9.98 29.52 -8.62
CA ASN A 427 -10.39 30.60 -7.73
C ASN A 427 -9.26 31.64 -7.67
N VAL A 428 -9.45 32.77 -8.34
CA VAL A 428 -8.42 33.80 -8.47
C VAL A 428 -8.07 34.52 -7.16
N GLU A 429 -8.92 34.40 -6.14
CA GLU A 429 -8.70 34.99 -4.81
C GLU A 429 -8.14 33.99 -3.79
N CYS A 430 -8.19 32.69 -4.11
CA CYS A 430 -7.77 31.64 -3.20
C CYS A 430 -6.43 31.04 -3.61
N HIS A 431 -5.36 31.75 -3.29
CA HIS A 431 -3.98 31.35 -3.60
C HIS A 431 -2.98 31.92 -2.59
N THR A 432 -1.80 31.35 -2.56
CA THR A 432 -0.66 31.87 -1.81
C THR A 432 0.66 31.59 -2.53
N LEU A 433 1.59 32.49 -2.40
CA LEU A 433 2.97 32.34 -2.86
C LEU A 433 3.86 32.36 -1.61
N LEU A 434 4.71 31.34 -1.44
CA LEU A 434 5.56 31.26 -0.25
C LEU A 434 6.44 32.48 -0.09
N PRO A 435 6.72 32.95 1.14
CA PRO A 435 7.36 34.24 1.38
C PRO A 435 8.86 34.32 1.05
N GLU A 436 9.51 33.18 0.86
CA GLU A 436 10.98 33.12 0.64
C GLU A 436 11.41 33.86 -0.63
N LYS A 437 12.46 34.65 -0.52
CA LYS A 437 13.06 35.36 -1.66
C LYS A 437 13.94 34.45 -2.55
N GLY A 438 14.29 33.25 -2.08
CA GLY A 438 15.11 32.29 -2.79
C GLY A 438 14.27 31.17 -3.42
N ILE A 439 14.95 30.11 -3.89
CA ILE A 439 14.28 28.91 -4.41
C ILE A 439 13.52 28.24 -3.28
N SER A 440 12.21 28.12 -3.44
CA SER A 440 11.35 27.38 -2.51
C SER A 440 10.39 26.43 -3.24
N ASN A 441 9.86 25.46 -2.52
CA ASN A 441 8.92 24.49 -3.07
C ASN A 441 7.90 24.08 -2.01
N CYS A 442 6.65 23.83 -2.42
CA CYS A 442 5.68 23.05 -1.67
C CYS A 442 5.74 21.60 -2.16
N THR A 443 6.02 20.67 -1.28
CA THR A 443 6.25 19.25 -1.63
C THR A 443 5.07 18.33 -1.26
N ALA A 444 4.17 18.80 -0.42
CA ALA A 444 2.89 18.13 -0.12
C ALA A 444 1.87 19.14 0.38
N ILE A 445 0.60 18.76 0.29
CA ILE A 445 -0.55 19.51 0.80
C ILE A 445 -1.54 18.53 1.40
N SER A 446 -2.06 18.85 2.58
CA SER A 446 -3.09 18.10 3.29
C SER A 446 -4.14 19.07 3.84
N ILE A 447 -5.35 18.57 4.12
CA ILE A 447 -6.43 19.31 4.76
C ILE A 447 -6.79 18.58 6.05
N GLN A 448 -6.95 19.35 7.11
CA GLN A 448 -7.49 18.88 8.38
C GLN A 448 -8.52 19.89 8.88
N GLY A 449 -9.79 19.51 8.87
CA GLY A 449 -10.88 20.40 9.22
C GLY A 449 -10.92 21.65 8.34
N ASP A 450 -10.82 22.82 8.94
CA ASP A 450 -10.81 24.13 8.29
C ASP A 450 -9.40 24.66 7.99
N ARG A 451 -8.37 23.81 8.02
CA ARG A 451 -6.96 24.17 7.80
C ARG A 451 -6.34 23.46 6.61
N VAL A 452 -5.53 24.19 5.88
CA VAL A 452 -4.63 23.66 4.85
C VAL A 452 -3.23 23.58 5.44
N ILE A 453 -2.57 22.43 5.28
CA ILE A 453 -1.22 22.18 5.76
C ILE A 453 -0.32 21.94 4.56
N LEU A 454 0.75 22.71 4.43
CA LEU A 454 1.75 22.58 3.38
C LEU A 454 3.05 22.05 3.95
N SER A 455 3.64 21.02 3.32
CA SER A 455 5.05 20.69 3.48
C SER A 455 5.87 21.53 2.52
N SER A 456 6.92 22.18 2.97
CA SER A 456 7.70 23.06 2.11
C SER A 456 9.15 23.19 2.56
N TYR A 457 9.98 23.73 1.67
CA TYR A 457 11.37 24.09 2.00
C TYR A 457 11.83 25.35 1.27
N ALA A 458 12.78 26.05 1.88
CA ALA A 458 13.66 26.99 1.24
C ALA A 458 15.00 26.28 0.98
N LEU A 459 15.44 26.21 -0.27
CA LEU A 459 16.55 25.36 -0.71
C LEU A 459 17.81 25.56 0.12
N TYR A 460 18.33 24.49 0.72
CA TYR A 460 19.49 24.42 1.61
C TYR A 460 19.44 25.30 2.88
N LEU A 461 18.29 25.90 3.17
CA LEU A 461 18.12 26.75 4.35
C LEU A 461 17.31 26.05 5.42
N GLN A 462 16.04 25.77 5.14
CA GLN A 462 15.09 25.29 6.13
C GLN A 462 13.94 24.52 5.52
N THR A 463 13.41 23.55 6.27
CA THR A 463 12.14 22.87 5.96
C THR A 463 11.07 23.35 6.93
N TYR A 464 9.83 23.39 6.44
CA TYR A 464 8.68 23.85 7.18
C TYR A 464 7.49 22.93 6.97
N TYR A 465 6.62 22.81 7.98
CA TYR A 465 5.21 22.67 7.69
C TYR A 465 4.52 24.02 7.94
N ARG A 466 3.49 24.30 7.16
CA ARG A 466 2.82 25.59 7.16
C ARG A 466 1.31 25.38 7.25
N VAL A 467 0.66 26.24 8.01
CA VAL A 467 -0.79 26.16 8.22
C VAL A 467 -1.44 27.42 7.69
N LEU A 468 -2.51 27.24 6.92
CA LEU A 468 -3.33 28.32 6.36
C LEU A 468 -4.81 28.03 6.59
N ASP A 469 -5.65 29.05 6.43
CA ASP A 469 -7.08 28.86 6.29
C ASP A 469 -7.46 28.24 4.94
N LEU A 470 -8.73 27.86 4.77
CA LEU A 470 -9.26 27.30 3.53
C LEU A 470 -9.33 28.30 2.35
N ASN A 471 -9.06 29.57 2.58
CA ASN A 471 -8.97 30.59 1.53
C ASN A 471 -7.53 30.87 1.12
N LEU A 472 -6.55 30.17 1.72
CA LEU A 472 -5.13 30.37 1.48
C LEU A 472 -4.70 31.82 1.72
N SER A 473 -5.37 32.52 2.63
CA SER A 473 -5.16 33.92 2.92
C SER A 473 -3.73 34.16 3.41
N GLU A 474 -3.01 35.08 2.79
CA GLU A 474 -1.61 35.38 3.17
C GLU A 474 -1.48 35.74 4.66
N GLY A 475 -2.48 36.45 5.22
CA GLY A 475 -2.53 36.81 6.64
C GLY A 475 -2.78 35.63 7.58
N SER A 476 -3.23 34.47 7.07
CA SER A 476 -3.45 33.25 7.85
C SER A 476 -2.22 32.32 7.89
N LEU A 477 -1.21 32.61 7.06
CA LEU A 477 -0.02 31.77 6.93
C LEU A 477 0.81 31.74 8.23
N GLN A 478 0.93 30.54 8.80
CA GLN A 478 1.76 30.29 9.97
C GLN A 478 2.89 29.33 9.60
N ASP A 479 4.13 29.72 9.87
CA ASP A 479 5.32 28.97 9.58
C ASP A 479 5.78 28.17 10.80
N TYR A 480 5.94 26.87 10.64
CA TYR A 480 6.49 25.96 11.64
C TYR A 480 7.79 25.33 11.10
N PRO A 481 8.95 25.89 11.46
CA PRO A 481 10.23 25.35 11.02
C PRO A 481 10.49 23.97 11.65
N THR A 482 10.98 23.01 10.87
CA THR A 482 11.28 21.66 11.35
C THR A 482 12.76 21.38 11.41
N VAL A 483 13.48 21.59 10.30
CA VAL A 483 14.93 21.36 10.21
C VAL A 483 15.59 22.56 9.54
N SER A 484 16.65 23.06 10.12
CA SER A 484 17.49 24.10 9.53
C SER A 484 18.86 23.56 9.11
N LYS A 485 19.51 24.28 8.20
CA LYS A 485 20.78 23.97 7.53
C LYS A 485 20.72 22.71 6.63
N ALA A 486 20.99 22.92 5.35
CA ALA A 486 21.19 21.89 4.34
C ALA A 486 20.05 20.84 4.22
N ALA A 487 18.81 21.21 4.56
CA ALA A 487 17.66 20.33 4.49
C ALA A 487 16.77 20.60 3.27
N VAL A 488 16.17 19.55 2.74
CA VAL A 488 15.16 19.57 1.67
C VAL A 488 14.01 18.68 2.11
N SER A 489 12.77 19.20 2.10
CA SER A 489 11.56 18.41 2.36
C SER A 489 11.20 17.56 1.14
N PHE A 490 10.75 16.35 1.38
CA PHE A 490 10.22 15.44 0.37
C PHE A 490 8.74 15.13 0.55
N GLY A 491 8.10 15.71 1.54
CA GLY A 491 6.67 15.58 1.77
C GLY A 491 6.32 15.50 3.25
N GLY A 492 5.06 15.26 3.50
CA GLY A 492 4.49 15.03 4.82
C GLY A 492 3.01 14.75 4.71
N ASP A 493 2.44 14.17 5.76
CA ASP A 493 1.01 13.86 5.83
C ASP A 493 0.48 14.06 7.24
N VAL A 494 -0.86 14.21 7.34
CA VAL A 494 -1.57 14.27 8.60
C VAL A 494 -1.98 12.85 9.00
N VAL A 495 -1.52 12.43 10.18
CA VAL A 495 -1.84 11.12 10.76
C VAL A 495 -2.44 11.36 12.15
N ALA A 496 -3.71 11.03 12.33
CA ALA A 496 -4.48 11.39 13.50
C ALA A 496 -4.39 12.92 13.76
N ASN A 497 -4.00 13.34 14.98
CA ASN A 497 -3.82 14.75 15.35
C ASN A 497 -2.35 15.22 15.21
N CYS A 498 -1.57 14.55 14.38
CA CYS A 498 -0.16 14.84 14.18
C CYS A 498 0.15 15.12 12.71
N TYR A 499 1.14 15.97 12.46
CA TYR A 499 1.75 16.14 11.16
C TYR A 499 3.11 15.45 11.16
N VAL A 500 3.33 14.54 10.21
CA VAL A 500 4.61 13.84 10.05
C VAL A 500 5.26 14.29 8.76
N ALA A 501 6.45 14.89 8.86
CA ALA A 501 7.23 15.40 7.74
C ALA A 501 8.45 14.52 7.45
N THR A 502 8.94 14.57 6.22
CA THR A 502 10.21 13.99 5.83
C THR A 502 11.19 15.07 5.42
N SER A 503 12.46 14.91 5.79
CA SER A 503 13.52 15.81 5.40
C SER A 503 14.79 15.03 5.06
N ARG A 504 15.47 15.47 4.00
CA ARG A 504 16.80 15.01 3.61
C ARG A 504 17.83 16.05 4.01
N CYS A 505 18.84 15.65 4.73
CA CYS A 505 19.88 16.51 5.23
C CYS A 505 21.27 16.08 4.71
N ARG A 506 22.21 17.01 4.60
CA ARG A 506 23.57 16.74 4.15
C ARG A 506 24.55 17.12 5.24
N HIS A 507 25.36 16.16 5.69
CA HIS A 507 26.42 16.30 6.71
C HIS A 507 25.96 16.80 8.08
N SER A 508 25.19 17.90 8.13
CA SER A 508 24.71 18.48 9.39
C SER A 508 23.34 19.10 9.22
N ALA A 509 22.54 19.05 10.27
CA ALA A 509 21.24 19.72 10.37
C ALA A 509 21.02 20.19 11.80
N LYS A 510 20.11 21.16 11.97
CA LYS A 510 19.59 21.54 13.28
C LYS A 510 18.12 21.20 13.32
N LEU A 511 17.76 20.28 14.19
CA LEU A 511 16.40 19.87 14.44
C LEU A 511 15.81 20.68 15.60
N LEU A 512 14.65 21.28 15.42
CA LEU A 512 13.92 21.93 16.51
C LEU A 512 13.17 20.90 17.34
N THR A 513 13.48 20.80 18.62
CA THR A 513 12.85 19.92 19.60
C THR A 513 12.26 20.71 20.76
N THR A 514 11.58 20.08 21.70
CA THR A 514 11.08 20.71 22.93
C THR A 514 12.19 21.32 23.79
N GLU A 515 13.43 20.82 23.67
CA GLU A 515 14.60 21.33 24.40
C GLU A 515 15.37 22.40 23.60
N GLY A 516 14.83 22.87 22.48
CA GLY A 516 15.47 23.77 21.56
C GLY A 516 16.12 23.09 20.36
N TYR A 517 17.11 23.76 19.74
CA TYR A 517 17.79 23.22 18.57
C TYR A 517 18.82 22.14 18.94
N LYS A 518 18.59 20.93 18.41
CA LYS A 518 19.53 19.80 18.49
C LYS A 518 20.40 19.78 17.23
N ASP A 519 21.73 19.87 17.42
CA ASP A 519 22.69 19.69 16.32
C ASP A 519 22.84 18.21 15.99
N MET A 520 22.75 17.89 14.69
CA MET A 520 22.89 16.55 14.13
C MET A 520 24.02 16.55 13.11
N THR A 521 25.00 15.67 13.25
CA THR A 521 26.13 15.57 12.33
C THR A 521 26.39 14.13 11.95
N TYR A 522 26.41 13.83 10.65
CA TYR A 522 26.62 12.51 10.10
C TYR A 522 27.57 12.54 8.91
N LYS A 523 28.18 11.40 8.59
CA LYS A 523 28.96 11.27 7.35
C LYS A 523 28.00 11.12 6.17
N GLY A 524 27.92 12.11 5.28
CA GLY A 524 27.13 12.06 4.07
C GLY A 524 25.69 12.58 4.22
N TRP A 525 24.74 11.94 3.53
CA TRP A 525 23.33 12.30 3.54
C TRP A 525 22.56 11.42 4.51
N PHE A 526 21.56 11.99 5.17
CA PHE A 526 20.66 11.28 6.07
C PHE A 526 19.21 11.77 5.90
N SER A 527 18.27 10.90 6.25
CA SER A 527 16.84 11.19 6.23
C SER A 527 16.29 11.34 7.63
N LEU A 528 15.40 12.30 7.83
CA LEU A 528 14.64 12.49 9.07
C LEU A 528 13.16 12.33 8.79
N PHE A 529 12.48 11.59 9.66
CA PHE A 529 11.05 11.58 9.83
C PHE A 529 10.72 12.29 11.15
N ILE A 530 9.86 13.29 11.10
CA ILE A 530 9.63 14.22 12.21
C ILE A 530 8.14 14.37 12.43
N ALA A 531 7.68 14.13 13.65
CA ALA A 531 6.28 14.30 14.02
C ALA A 531 6.08 15.53 14.92
N HIS A 532 5.03 16.26 14.63
CA HIS A 532 4.55 17.39 15.40
C HIS A 532 3.05 17.24 15.70
N LYS A 533 2.62 17.63 16.89
CA LYS A 533 1.21 17.85 17.21
C LYS A 533 0.68 18.97 16.30
N LEU A 534 -0.57 18.86 15.84
CA LEU A 534 -1.20 19.95 15.11
C LEU A 534 -1.38 21.18 16.03
N PRO A 535 -1.01 22.38 15.56
CA PRO A 535 -1.03 23.60 16.40
C PRO A 535 -2.41 24.29 16.44
N PHE A 536 -3.49 23.54 16.22
CA PHE A 536 -4.86 24.04 16.19
C PHE A 536 -5.83 22.97 16.68
N PRO A 537 -7.04 23.36 17.12
CA PRO A 537 -8.05 22.41 17.56
C PRO A 537 -8.35 21.35 16.50
N SER A 538 -8.26 20.08 16.85
CA SER A 538 -8.43 18.99 15.90
C SER A 538 -9.14 17.79 16.51
N VAL A 539 -9.87 17.07 15.66
CA VAL A 539 -10.49 15.78 15.93
C VAL A 539 -9.95 14.75 14.97
N SER A 540 -9.74 13.55 15.45
CA SER A 540 -9.35 12.38 14.64
C SER A 540 -9.83 11.10 15.31
N ALA A 541 -9.37 9.96 14.78
CA ALA A 541 -9.59 8.66 15.38
C ALA A 541 -8.31 7.81 15.33
N ASP A 542 -8.29 6.73 16.10
CA ASP A 542 -7.19 5.78 16.13
C ASP A 542 -6.97 5.08 14.77
N ARG A 543 -7.93 5.22 13.82
CA ARG A 543 -7.83 4.69 12.45
C ARG A 543 -8.72 5.45 11.47
N LYS A 544 -8.44 5.31 10.16
CA LYS A 544 -9.25 5.85 9.05
C LYS A 544 -10.19 4.83 8.42
N ALA A 545 -10.01 3.53 8.71
CA ALA A 545 -10.88 2.45 8.28
C ALA A 545 -11.19 1.55 9.47
N LEU A 546 -12.46 1.30 9.74
CA LEU A 546 -12.93 0.39 10.78
C LEU A 546 -13.67 -0.77 10.13
N HIS A 547 -13.09 -1.98 10.24
CA HIS A 547 -13.73 -3.22 9.84
C HIS A 547 -14.51 -3.79 11.02
N LEU A 548 -15.84 -3.91 10.87
CA LEU A 548 -16.71 -4.43 11.91
C LEU A 548 -16.67 -5.96 11.89
N SER A 549 -16.47 -6.54 13.07
CA SER A 549 -16.57 -7.97 13.29
C SER A 549 -17.95 -8.28 13.87
N GLU A 550 -18.66 -9.23 13.28
CA GLU A 550 -20.04 -9.61 13.70
C GLU A 550 -20.99 -8.40 13.83
N GLY A 551 -20.86 -7.47 12.90
CA GLY A 551 -21.69 -6.26 12.87
C GLY A 551 -21.38 -5.25 13.97
N LYS A 552 -20.23 -5.33 14.66
CA LYS A 552 -19.83 -4.37 15.71
C LYS A 552 -18.36 -3.99 15.58
N GLY A 553 -18.04 -2.78 16.00
CA GLY A 553 -16.69 -2.28 16.08
C GLY A 553 -16.59 -1.07 17.00
N THR A 554 -15.45 -0.87 17.63
CA THR A 554 -15.17 0.28 18.49
C THR A 554 -14.07 1.13 17.88
N LEU A 555 -14.27 2.42 17.85
CA LEU A 555 -13.34 3.44 17.42
C LEU A 555 -12.94 4.30 18.61
N GLN A 556 -11.65 4.56 18.79
CA GLN A 556 -11.18 5.54 19.74
C GLN A 556 -11.09 6.91 19.06
N VAL A 557 -11.98 7.81 19.42
CA VAL A 557 -11.98 9.20 18.94
C VAL A 557 -10.97 10.01 19.76
N LEU A 558 -10.07 10.69 19.07
CA LEU A 558 -8.98 11.48 19.63
C LEU A 558 -9.30 12.97 19.41
N ALA A 559 -9.04 13.77 20.41
CA ALA A 559 -9.29 15.21 20.36
C ALA A 559 -8.08 15.99 20.88
N SER A 560 -7.85 17.15 20.31
CA SER A 560 -6.83 18.09 20.76
C SER A 560 -7.40 19.50 20.77
N ASP A 561 -7.34 20.14 21.93
CA ASP A 561 -7.66 21.56 22.15
C ASP A 561 -9.10 21.97 21.72
N LEU A 562 -10.04 21.01 21.65
CA LEU A 562 -11.43 21.28 21.34
C LEU A 562 -12.14 21.92 22.55
N THR A 563 -13.01 22.88 22.28
CA THR A 563 -13.82 23.57 23.28
C THR A 563 -15.30 23.19 23.21
N ALA A 564 -15.74 22.57 22.13
CA ALA A 564 -17.11 22.14 21.91
C ALA A 564 -17.18 20.59 21.79
N PRO A 565 -18.31 19.97 22.13
CA PRO A 565 -18.55 18.55 21.94
C PRO A 565 -18.35 18.14 20.49
N ILE A 566 -18.01 16.84 20.29
CA ILE A 566 -17.79 16.25 18.96
C ILE A 566 -19.11 15.67 18.46
N GLN A 567 -19.65 16.22 17.39
CA GLN A 567 -20.81 15.70 16.71
C GLN A 567 -20.46 14.48 15.89
N VAL A 568 -21.30 13.45 15.93
CA VAL A 568 -21.10 12.17 15.29
C VAL A 568 -22.19 11.95 14.24
N ALA A 569 -21.82 11.89 12.97
CA ALA A 569 -22.71 11.54 11.87
C ALA A 569 -22.26 10.24 11.23
N CYS A 570 -23.16 9.27 11.11
CA CYS A 570 -22.91 7.99 10.46
C CYS A 570 -23.79 7.90 9.22
N SER A 571 -23.21 7.46 8.11
CA SER A 571 -23.89 7.25 6.83
C SER A 571 -23.51 5.90 6.23
N GLY A 572 -24.32 5.41 5.29
CA GLY A 572 -24.23 4.07 4.72
C GLY A 572 -25.36 3.18 5.23
N GLU A 573 -25.88 2.35 4.34
CA GLU A 573 -26.99 1.46 4.66
C GLU A 573 -26.58 0.49 5.78
N GLY A 574 -27.36 0.45 6.84
CA GLY A 574 -27.18 -0.46 7.97
C GLY A 574 -26.19 0.00 9.05
N PHE A 575 -25.38 1.02 8.80
CA PHE A 575 -24.44 1.52 9.80
C PHE A 575 -25.09 2.52 10.75
N THR A 576 -24.78 2.37 12.05
CA THR A 576 -25.24 3.29 13.11
C THR A 576 -24.13 3.49 14.13
N ALA A 577 -23.99 4.72 14.61
CA ALA A 577 -23.17 5.05 15.77
C ALA A 577 -24.03 5.03 17.04
N GLN A 578 -23.51 4.45 18.12
CA GLN A 578 -24.23 4.38 19.40
C GLN A 578 -24.50 5.76 20.01
N LEU A 579 -23.57 6.69 19.80
CA LEU A 579 -23.67 8.05 20.29
C LEU A 579 -23.72 9.03 19.11
N LYS A 580 -24.51 10.10 19.24
CA LYS A 580 -24.56 11.20 18.27
C LYS A 580 -23.63 12.36 18.65
N GLU A 581 -23.09 12.32 19.85
CA GLU A 581 -22.21 13.34 20.40
C GLU A 581 -21.23 12.69 21.39
N LEU A 582 -19.98 13.14 21.37
CA LEU A 582 -18.94 12.80 22.34
C LEU A 582 -18.44 14.09 23.03
N PRO A 583 -17.87 13.98 24.25
CA PRO A 583 -17.25 15.12 24.91
C PRO A 583 -16.09 15.68 24.08
N ALA A 584 -15.72 16.92 24.32
CA ALA A 584 -14.61 17.61 23.65
C ALA A 584 -13.23 16.91 23.82
N THR A 585 -13.13 16.03 24.80
CA THR A 585 -11.94 15.19 25.05
C THR A 585 -11.87 13.93 24.20
N GLY A 586 -12.89 13.65 23.38
CA GLY A 586 -13.02 12.40 22.65
C GLY A 586 -13.49 11.24 23.51
N GLY A 587 -13.20 10.03 23.10
CA GLY A 587 -13.57 8.81 23.81
C GLY A 587 -13.89 7.63 22.90
N ALA A 588 -14.28 6.51 23.47
CA ALA A 588 -14.68 5.32 22.73
C ALA A 588 -16.06 5.52 22.08
N LEU A 589 -16.19 5.11 20.83
CA LEU A 589 -17.42 5.16 20.05
C LEU A 589 -17.70 3.78 19.46
N GLU A 590 -18.80 3.18 19.85
CA GLU A 590 -19.26 1.92 19.26
C GLU A 590 -20.03 2.18 17.97
N ILE A 591 -19.70 1.43 16.93
CA ILE A 591 -20.38 1.41 15.64
C ILE A 591 -21.03 0.04 15.48
N GLN A 592 -22.28 0.06 15.02
CA GLN A 592 -23.06 -1.14 14.75
C GLN A 592 -23.48 -1.19 13.28
N PHE A 593 -23.57 -2.38 12.75
CA PHE A 593 -24.05 -2.65 11.40
C PHE A 593 -25.16 -3.70 11.46
N LYS A 594 -26.27 -3.39 10.83
CA LYS A 594 -27.40 -4.31 10.71
C LYS A 594 -28.16 -4.05 9.42
N THR A 595 -28.22 -5.03 8.55
CA THR A 595 -29.00 -4.98 7.30
C THR A 595 -29.90 -6.22 7.19
N ALA A 596 -30.72 -6.24 6.15
CA ALA A 596 -31.39 -7.45 5.72
C ALA A 596 -30.35 -8.51 5.33
N VAL A 597 -30.66 -9.75 5.60
CA VAL A 597 -29.83 -10.92 5.25
C VAL A 597 -29.72 -11.03 3.73
N THR A 598 -28.54 -11.29 3.22
CA THR A 598 -28.27 -11.46 1.76
C THR A 598 -27.98 -12.91 1.41
N LYS A 599 -28.17 -13.29 0.13
CA LYS A 599 -27.88 -14.67 -0.34
C LYS A 599 -26.41 -15.02 -0.32
N THR A 600 -25.57 -14.02 -0.59
CA THR A 600 -24.10 -14.14 -0.55
C THR A 600 -23.55 -13.04 0.35
N PRO A 601 -22.41 -13.25 1.04
CA PRO A 601 -21.80 -12.18 1.81
C PRO A 601 -21.46 -11.02 0.89
N GLU A 602 -21.97 -9.85 1.22
CA GLU A 602 -21.68 -8.60 0.51
C GLU A 602 -21.00 -7.63 1.46
N GLU A 603 -19.90 -7.04 1.01
CA GLU A 603 -19.27 -5.98 1.75
C GLU A 603 -20.09 -4.69 1.60
N ARG A 604 -20.42 -4.07 2.73
CA ARG A 604 -21.05 -2.75 2.80
C ARG A 604 -20.04 -1.75 3.31
N ILE A 605 -20.07 -0.58 2.70
CA ILE A 605 -19.17 0.52 3.05
C ILE A 605 -20.03 1.68 3.55
N GLY A 606 -19.66 2.16 4.72
CA GLY A 606 -20.24 3.35 5.34
C GLY A 606 -19.19 4.42 5.62
N LYS A 607 -19.64 5.53 6.11
CA LYS A 607 -18.77 6.65 6.51
C LYS A 607 -19.23 7.26 7.83
N LEU A 608 -18.30 7.42 8.74
CA LEU A 608 -18.44 8.16 9.97
C LEU A 608 -17.79 9.54 9.80
N THR A 609 -18.50 10.59 10.14
CA THR A 609 -17.98 11.95 10.15
C THR A 609 -18.04 12.49 11.58
N LEU A 610 -16.89 12.96 12.07
CA LEU A 610 -16.71 13.59 13.36
C LEU A 610 -16.48 15.08 13.16
N THR A 611 -17.22 15.95 13.84
CA THR A 611 -17.06 17.40 13.71
C THR A 611 -17.14 18.10 15.06
N SER A 612 -16.30 19.12 15.26
CA SER A 612 -16.36 20.01 16.43
C SER A 612 -15.82 21.39 16.04
N GLY A 613 -16.68 22.40 15.97
CA GLY A 613 -16.32 23.71 15.42
C GLY A 613 -15.82 23.59 13.98
N GLY A 614 -14.61 24.10 13.70
CA GLY A 614 -13.94 23.98 12.40
C GLY A 614 -13.22 22.65 12.18
N ALA A 615 -13.05 21.82 13.22
CA ALA A 615 -12.38 20.54 13.12
C ALA A 615 -13.31 19.48 12.51
N SER A 616 -12.78 18.63 11.62
CA SER A 616 -13.53 17.50 11.06
C SER A 616 -12.60 16.31 10.75
N TYR A 617 -13.16 15.10 10.82
CA TYR A 617 -12.45 13.87 10.46
C TYR A 617 -13.43 12.82 9.95
N GLU A 618 -12.99 12.04 8.97
CA GLU A 618 -13.80 10.99 8.35
C GLU A 618 -13.14 9.62 8.53
N VAL A 619 -13.98 8.62 8.83
CA VAL A 619 -13.58 7.21 8.96
C VAL A 619 -14.48 6.38 8.05
N TYR A 620 -13.89 5.53 7.22
CA TYR A 620 -14.61 4.54 6.45
C TYR A 620 -14.98 3.34 7.33
N LEU A 621 -16.19 2.84 7.15
CA LEU A 621 -16.73 1.70 7.89
C LEU A 621 -16.94 0.55 6.92
N TYR A 622 -16.49 -0.64 7.29
CA TYR A 622 -16.61 -1.86 6.48
C TYR A 622 -17.31 -2.94 7.28
N ALA A 623 -18.31 -3.55 6.70
CA ALA A 623 -18.99 -4.67 7.30
C ALA A 623 -19.48 -5.67 6.24
N MET A 624 -19.46 -6.94 6.57
CA MET A 624 -20.06 -7.97 5.73
C MET A 624 -21.54 -8.12 6.11
N THR A 625 -22.42 -8.21 5.10
CA THR A 625 -23.80 -8.55 5.35
C THR A 625 -23.90 -9.95 5.95
N GLU A 626 -24.86 -10.14 6.82
CA GLU A 626 -25.19 -11.49 7.27
C GLU A 626 -25.69 -12.29 6.06
N THR A 627 -25.17 -13.50 5.91
CA THR A 627 -25.71 -14.42 4.92
C THR A 627 -27.00 -15.05 5.45
N GLU A 628 -27.83 -15.51 4.51
CA GLU A 628 -28.97 -16.39 4.82
C GLU A 628 -28.51 -17.52 5.74
N GLN A 629 -29.49 -18.12 6.38
CA GLN A 629 -29.38 -19.31 7.26
C GLN A 629 -28.30 -20.28 6.77
N TYR A 630 -27.38 -20.62 7.63
CA TYR A 630 -26.35 -21.60 7.29
C TYR A 630 -26.12 -22.64 8.39
N ILE A 631 -25.69 -23.82 7.94
CA ILE A 631 -25.07 -24.85 8.76
C ILE A 631 -23.61 -24.98 8.27
N LYS A 632 -22.63 -24.71 9.10
CA LYS A 632 -21.22 -24.94 8.80
C LYS A 632 -20.66 -26.03 9.69
N VAL A 633 -19.75 -26.79 9.16
CA VAL A 633 -19.10 -27.91 9.86
C VAL A 633 -17.59 -27.69 9.86
N SER A 634 -16.90 -28.15 10.88
CA SER A 634 -15.46 -28.05 11.02
C SER A 634 -14.70 -28.78 9.90
N GLN A 635 -15.30 -29.77 9.30
CA GLN A 635 -14.75 -30.54 8.18
C GLN A 635 -15.85 -31.10 7.30
N SER A 636 -15.69 -31.04 5.98
CA SER A 636 -16.67 -31.55 5.00
C SER A 636 -16.49 -33.01 4.69
N GLU A 637 -15.40 -33.64 5.15
CA GLU A 637 -15.11 -35.05 4.98
C GLU A 637 -14.55 -35.64 6.27
N ILE A 638 -15.03 -36.82 6.66
CA ILE A 638 -14.50 -37.60 7.78
C ILE A 638 -14.03 -38.94 7.25
N ASN A 639 -12.73 -39.18 7.35
CA ASN A 639 -12.13 -40.46 6.99
C ASN A 639 -11.71 -41.19 8.27
N PHE A 640 -12.42 -42.30 8.58
CA PHE A 640 -12.16 -43.11 9.77
C PHE A 640 -10.98 -44.07 9.60
N THR A 641 -10.34 -44.04 8.43
CA THR A 641 -9.26 -44.98 8.13
C THR A 641 -9.71 -46.44 8.22
N MET A 642 -8.82 -47.35 8.61
CA MET A 642 -9.11 -48.80 8.72
C MET A 642 -9.48 -49.15 10.17
N ILE A 643 -10.68 -49.62 10.40
CA ILE A 643 -11.17 -50.02 11.71
C ILE A 643 -11.54 -51.54 11.69
N PRO A 644 -11.05 -52.36 12.63
CA PRO A 644 -11.40 -53.76 12.72
C PRO A 644 -12.91 -53.98 12.93
N VAL A 645 -13.42 -55.12 12.39
CA VAL A 645 -14.78 -55.52 12.64
C VAL A 645 -15.03 -55.69 14.13
N GLY A 646 -16.10 -55.05 14.63
CA GLY A 646 -16.48 -55.09 16.04
C GLY A 646 -15.84 -54.01 16.91
N GLU A 647 -14.91 -53.22 16.34
CA GLU A 647 -14.40 -52.01 16.98
C GLU A 647 -15.11 -50.78 16.43
N HIS A 648 -14.98 -49.69 17.11
CA HIS A 648 -15.53 -48.41 16.65
C HIS A 648 -14.55 -47.27 16.82
N LYS A 649 -14.69 -46.25 16.00
CA LYS A 649 -13.96 -45.00 16.12
C LYS A 649 -14.92 -43.83 16.01
N SER A 650 -14.74 -42.84 16.87
CA SER A 650 -15.56 -41.64 16.87
C SER A 650 -14.72 -40.43 16.51
N VAL A 651 -15.32 -39.46 15.85
CA VAL A 651 -14.77 -38.15 15.50
C VAL A 651 -15.77 -37.10 15.92
N ASP A 652 -15.30 -36.08 16.60
CA ASP A 652 -16.12 -34.94 16.99
C ASP A 652 -16.16 -33.93 15.83
N LEU A 653 -17.37 -33.62 15.37
CA LEU A 653 -17.65 -32.64 14.33
C LEU A 653 -18.24 -31.40 14.99
N THR A 654 -17.56 -30.26 14.87
CA THR A 654 -18.14 -28.98 15.31
C THR A 654 -19.12 -28.50 14.27
N VAL A 655 -20.37 -28.26 14.67
CA VAL A 655 -21.44 -27.70 13.86
C VAL A 655 -21.73 -26.29 14.32
N THR A 656 -21.55 -25.33 13.45
CA THR A 656 -21.89 -23.92 13.67
C THR A 656 -23.10 -23.58 12.83
N GLN A 657 -24.08 -22.95 13.42
CA GLN A 657 -25.32 -22.57 12.76
C GLN A 657 -25.55 -21.05 12.92
N LYS A 658 -26.26 -20.48 11.99
CA LYS A 658 -26.69 -19.08 12.12
C LYS A 658 -28.04 -18.85 11.48
N ASN A 659 -28.88 -18.09 12.15
CA ASN A 659 -30.19 -17.64 11.69
C ASN A 659 -31.16 -18.78 11.32
N LEU A 660 -30.97 -20.02 11.83
CA LEU A 660 -31.90 -21.12 11.60
C LEU A 660 -33.19 -20.91 12.39
N MET A 661 -34.30 -21.29 11.80
CA MET A 661 -35.62 -21.23 12.44
C MET A 661 -35.95 -22.54 13.16
N ASP A 662 -35.46 -23.65 12.64
CA ASP A 662 -35.73 -24.99 13.14
C ASP A 662 -34.41 -25.65 13.57
N ALA A 663 -34.52 -26.61 14.46
CA ALA A 663 -33.39 -27.43 14.87
C ALA A 663 -32.79 -28.18 13.67
N ILE A 664 -31.48 -28.47 13.77
CA ILE A 664 -30.79 -29.21 12.71
C ILE A 664 -31.06 -30.70 12.88
N THR A 665 -31.70 -31.31 11.92
CA THR A 665 -31.86 -32.76 11.86
C THR A 665 -30.59 -33.39 11.29
N CYS A 666 -30.04 -34.40 11.97
CA CYS A 666 -28.84 -35.12 11.59
C CYS A 666 -29.21 -36.52 11.06
N THR A 667 -29.08 -36.75 9.76
CA THR A 667 -29.37 -38.06 9.14
C THR A 667 -28.14 -38.62 8.45
N ILE A 668 -28.01 -39.93 8.40
CA ILE A 668 -26.94 -40.60 7.65
C ILE A 668 -27.57 -41.33 6.48
N GLU A 669 -27.11 -41.02 5.26
CA GLU A 669 -27.66 -41.54 4.02
C GLU A 669 -26.58 -42.28 3.21
N GLY A 670 -26.97 -43.15 2.32
CA GLY A 670 -26.07 -43.88 1.42
C GLY A 670 -25.90 -45.36 1.77
N GLU A 671 -25.25 -46.13 0.91
CA GLU A 671 -25.10 -47.58 1.06
C GLU A 671 -24.38 -48.02 2.34
N GLY A 672 -23.42 -47.23 2.77
CA GLY A 672 -22.67 -47.46 4.01
C GLY A 672 -23.32 -46.91 5.26
N ALA A 673 -24.49 -46.28 5.18
CA ALA A 673 -25.11 -45.56 6.32
C ALA A 673 -25.25 -46.42 7.58
N LYS A 674 -25.57 -47.72 7.41
CA LYS A 674 -25.74 -48.69 8.55
C LYS A 674 -24.47 -48.86 9.41
N TYR A 675 -23.31 -48.47 8.92
CA TYR A 675 -22.06 -48.58 9.66
C TYR A 675 -21.69 -47.30 10.42
N TYR A 676 -22.49 -46.27 10.28
CA TYR A 676 -22.24 -44.96 10.91
C TYR A 676 -23.39 -44.60 11.84
N SER A 677 -23.07 -43.87 12.89
CA SER A 677 -24.06 -43.35 13.83
C SER A 677 -23.63 -41.96 14.30
N VAL A 678 -24.57 -41.15 14.74
CA VAL A 678 -24.36 -39.89 15.44
C VAL A 678 -24.93 -39.99 16.84
N ASP A 679 -24.31 -39.23 17.76
CA ASP A 679 -24.76 -39.22 19.18
C ASP A 679 -26.06 -38.41 19.37
N LYS A 680 -26.40 -37.55 18.41
CA LYS A 680 -27.59 -36.69 18.42
C LYS A 680 -28.26 -36.74 17.05
N SER A 681 -29.55 -37.05 17.04
CA SER A 681 -30.37 -36.97 15.81
C SER A 681 -30.82 -35.55 15.49
N GLU A 682 -30.67 -34.63 16.46
CA GLU A 682 -31.08 -33.23 16.35
C GLU A 682 -30.17 -32.31 17.14
N ILE A 683 -29.87 -31.15 16.61
CA ILE A 683 -29.12 -30.07 17.26
C ILE A 683 -30.05 -28.85 17.37
N ALA A 684 -30.30 -28.42 18.61
CA ALA A 684 -31.16 -27.25 18.88
C ALA A 684 -30.62 -25.98 18.26
N VAL A 685 -31.48 -25.04 17.90
CA VAL A 685 -31.09 -23.71 17.40
C VAL A 685 -30.30 -23.00 18.47
N SER A 686 -29.06 -22.58 18.12
CA SER A 686 -28.15 -21.87 19.03
C SER A 686 -27.16 -21.05 18.22
N ASN A 687 -26.69 -19.93 18.77
CA ASN A 687 -25.55 -19.20 18.21
C ASN A 687 -24.19 -19.76 18.65
N GLU A 688 -24.19 -20.68 19.61
CA GLU A 688 -22.98 -21.34 20.07
C GLU A 688 -22.71 -22.61 19.23
N PRO A 689 -21.44 -22.90 18.92
CA PRO A 689 -21.11 -24.15 18.23
C PRO A 689 -21.52 -25.38 19.00
N ALA A 690 -22.11 -26.35 18.31
CA ALA A 690 -22.45 -27.64 18.86
C ALA A 690 -21.46 -28.72 18.45
N THR A 691 -21.16 -29.65 19.31
CA THR A 691 -20.38 -30.84 18.98
C THR A 691 -21.31 -32.01 18.66
N LEU A 692 -21.12 -32.62 17.49
CA LEU A 692 -21.79 -33.84 17.04
C LEU A 692 -20.73 -34.94 16.92
N LYS A 693 -20.90 -36.00 17.67
CA LYS A 693 -20.00 -37.15 17.63
C LYS A 693 -20.46 -38.13 16.55
N VAL A 694 -19.62 -38.31 15.53
CA VAL A 694 -19.84 -39.24 14.41
C VAL A 694 -19.02 -40.48 14.66
N THR A 695 -19.66 -41.66 14.67
CA THR A 695 -19.03 -42.94 14.99
C THR A 695 -19.13 -43.89 13.79
N TYR A 696 -18.03 -44.52 13.45
CA TYR A 696 -17.97 -45.62 12.46
C TYR A 696 -17.80 -46.95 13.17
N THR A 697 -18.67 -47.91 12.90
CA THR A 697 -18.69 -49.25 13.49
C THR A 697 -18.89 -50.27 12.38
N PRO A 698 -17.81 -50.77 11.75
CA PRO A 698 -17.96 -51.83 10.74
C PRO A 698 -18.39 -53.15 11.32
N ASP A 699 -19.25 -53.87 10.60
CA ASP A 699 -19.66 -55.21 10.94
C ASP A 699 -19.21 -56.26 9.88
N LYS A 700 -19.56 -57.51 10.11
CA LYS A 700 -19.14 -58.61 9.24
C LYS A 700 -19.77 -58.59 7.84
N THR A 701 -20.69 -57.68 7.53
CA THR A 701 -21.36 -57.60 6.25
C THR A 701 -20.58 -56.74 5.26
N ILE A 702 -19.53 -56.08 5.68
CA ILE A 702 -18.65 -55.31 4.82
C ILE A 702 -17.56 -56.22 4.23
N ALA A 703 -17.37 -56.18 2.94
CA ALA A 703 -16.32 -56.98 2.31
C ALA A 703 -14.92 -56.49 2.75
N ALA A 704 -13.97 -57.41 2.83
CA ALA A 704 -12.57 -57.09 3.17
C ALA A 704 -12.02 -55.99 2.28
N ASN A 705 -11.44 -54.99 2.89
CA ASN A 705 -10.86 -53.79 2.21
C ASN A 705 -11.86 -52.94 1.41
N ALA A 706 -13.17 -53.26 1.48
CA ALA A 706 -14.18 -52.40 0.89
C ALA A 706 -14.28 -51.05 1.63
N LYS A 707 -14.45 -50.02 0.89
CA LYS A 707 -14.69 -48.67 1.43
C LYS A 707 -16.19 -48.49 1.67
N ALA A 708 -16.59 -48.39 2.94
CA ALA A 708 -17.93 -47.96 3.29
C ALA A 708 -18.02 -46.43 3.15
N THR A 709 -18.89 -45.97 2.28
CA THR A 709 -19.15 -44.55 2.12
C THR A 709 -20.59 -44.20 2.49
N ALA A 710 -20.76 -43.07 3.18
CA ALA A 710 -22.05 -42.53 3.53
C ALA A 710 -22.01 -41.01 3.52
N GLN A 711 -23.14 -40.38 3.68
CA GLN A 711 -23.23 -38.92 3.84
C GLN A 711 -23.95 -38.62 5.15
N LEU A 712 -23.34 -37.81 5.99
CA LEU A 712 -24.05 -37.19 7.09
C LEU A 712 -24.71 -35.92 6.55
N VAL A 713 -26.02 -35.90 6.59
CA VAL A 713 -26.85 -34.81 6.11
C VAL A 713 -27.39 -34.03 7.30
N LEU A 714 -27.03 -32.78 7.38
CA LEU A 714 -27.51 -31.84 8.39
C LEU A 714 -28.50 -30.89 7.72
N THR A 715 -29.75 -30.88 8.18
CA THR A 715 -30.84 -30.13 7.55
C THR A 715 -31.61 -29.29 8.56
N SER A 716 -31.93 -28.04 8.22
CA SER A 716 -32.85 -27.17 8.96
C SER A 716 -33.69 -26.39 7.95
N GLY A 717 -34.95 -26.71 7.77
CA GLY A 717 -35.76 -26.17 6.67
C GLY A 717 -35.12 -26.46 5.31
N ASP A 718 -34.91 -25.43 4.54
CA ASP A 718 -34.25 -25.52 3.22
C ASP A 718 -32.71 -25.51 3.29
N VAL A 719 -32.14 -25.28 4.47
CA VAL A 719 -30.68 -25.24 4.66
C VAL A 719 -30.15 -26.66 4.84
N LYS A 720 -29.20 -27.02 3.98
CA LYS A 720 -28.61 -28.36 3.97
C LYS A 720 -27.09 -28.28 3.92
N THR A 721 -26.43 -29.07 4.75
CA THR A 721 -24.96 -29.26 4.70
C THR A 721 -24.68 -30.76 4.71
N ILE A 722 -23.76 -31.22 3.88
CA ILE A 722 -23.38 -32.61 3.72
C ILE A 722 -21.93 -32.81 4.15
N VAL A 723 -21.70 -33.85 4.98
CA VAL A 723 -20.37 -34.32 5.34
C VAL A 723 -20.16 -35.70 4.75
N THR A 724 -19.14 -35.86 3.93
CA THR A 724 -18.81 -37.17 3.36
C THR A 724 -18.15 -38.05 4.42
N LEU A 725 -18.68 -39.23 4.63
CA LEU A 725 -18.12 -40.20 5.55
C LEU A 725 -17.47 -41.32 4.76
N SER A 726 -16.29 -41.74 5.16
CA SER A 726 -15.62 -42.88 4.58
C SER A 726 -14.86 -43.66 5.66
N GLY A 727 -14.97 -44.95 5.59
CA GLY A 727 -14.24 -45.86 6.47
C GLY A 727 -13.93 -47.18 5.74
N GLN A 728 -12.87 -47.78 6.12
CA GLN A 728 -12.52 -49.13 5.65
C GLN A 728 -12.53 -50.10 6.84
N THR A 729 -12.84 -51.34 6.59
CA THR A 729 -12.63 -52.38 7.59
C THR A 729 -11.58 -53.35 7.11
N ASN A 730 -10.76 -53.73 8.04
CA ASN A 730 -10.01 -54.98 7.93
C ASN A 730 -10.95 -56.09 8.44
N THR A 731 -11.53 -56.92 7.56
CA THR A 731 -12.11 -58.16 8.05
C THR A 731 -10.99 -58.85 8.75
N ALA A 732 -11.13 -58.99 10.08
CA ALA A 732 -10.27 -59.86 10.84
C ALA A 732 -10.36 -61.25 10.20
N ILE A 733 -9.60 -61.44 9.23
CA ILE A 733 -9.19 -62.72 8.79
C ILE A 733 -8.43 -63.29 9.96
N GLU A 734 -8.78 -64.47 10.30
CA GLU A 734 -7.94 -65.38 11.02
C GLU A 734 -6.61 -64.80 11.47
N LYS A 735 -6.31 -64.86 12.74
CA LYS A 735 -4.97 -64.75 13.25
C LYS A 735 -3.97 -65.54 12.42
N VAL A 736 -3.72 -65.09 11.21
CA VAL A 736 -2.46 -65.26 10.59
C VAL A 736 -1.57 -64.28 11.35
N ALA A 737 -0.60 -64.84 12.01
CA ALA A 737 0.33 -64.24 12.90
C ALA A 737 0.67 -62.81 12.44
N ALA A 738 0.36 -61.88 13.29
CA ALA A 738 0.40 -60.46 13.07
C ALA A 738 1.65 -60.08 12.27
N ALA A 739 1.49 -59.41 11.18
CA ALA A 739 2.56 -58.68 10.56
C ALA A 739 2.94 -57.55 11.47
N LYS A 740 3.85 -57.67 12.12
CA LYS A 740 4.84 -57.29 13.09
C LYS A 740 5.59 -56.00 12.78
N LEU A 741 4.94 -55.09 12.07
CA LEU A 741 5.40 -53.72 11.92
C LEU A 741 4.32 -52.75 12.42
N SER A 742 4.61 -51.97 13.43
CA SER A 742 3.77 -50.88 13.87
C SER A 742 4.47 -49.56 13.61
N ILE A 743 3.70 -48.59 13.12
CA ILE A 743 4.21 -47.25 12.77
C ILE A 743 3.34 -46.26 13.50
N ALA A 744 3.97 -45.38 14.29
CA ALA A 744 3.31 -44.28 14.95
C ALA A 744 4.10 -42.97 14.69
N THR A 745 3.38 -41.85 14.65
CA THR A 745 3.99 -40.54 14.51
C THR A 745 3.53 -39.64 15.64
N ALA A 746 4.46 -38.88 16.17
CA ALA A 746 4.17 -37.77 17.11
C ALA A 746 4.84 -36.50 16.57
N ALA A 747 4.58 -35.36 17.21
CA ALA A 747 5.18 -34.10 16.79
C ALA A 747 6.71 -34.21 16.66
N GLY A 748 7.21 -34.12 15.46
CA GLY A 748 8.64 -34.22 15.16
C GLY A 748 9.28 -35.58 15.25
N THR A 749 8.52 -36.66 15.50
CA THR A 749 9.10 -38.00 15.74
C THR A 749 8.32 -39.10 15.05
N LEU A 750 9.05 -40.05 14.47
CA LEU A 750 8.56 -41.30 13.90
C LEU A 750 9.00 -42.46 14.82
N TYR A 751 8.04 -43.30 15.17
CA TYR A 751 8.25 -44.55 15.87
C TYR A 751 7.91 -45.71 14.95
N VAL A 752 8.81 -46.65 14.78
CA VAL A 752 8.61 -47.89 14.03
C VAL A 752 9.03 -49.05 14.85
N HIS A 753 8.15 -50.00 15.05
CA HIS A 753 8.45 -51.25 15.76
C HIS A 753 8.28 -52.42 14.84
N SER A 754 9.22 -53.36 14.87
CA SER A 754 9.13 -54.64 14.18
C SER A 754 9.56 -55.79 15.05
N ASP A 755 8.70 -56.77 15.20
CA ASP A 755 8.95 -57.97 15.98
C ASP A 755 9.93 -58.97 15.27
N GLU A 756 10.22 -58.80 13.97
CA GLU A 756 11.13 -59.57 13.18
C GLU A 756 12.11 -58.68 12.46
N ALA A 757 13.32 -59.19 12.23
CA ALA A 757 14.31 -58.49 11.43
C ALA A 757 13.81 -58.26 9.99
N ARG A 758 13.58 -57.01 9.62
CA ARG A 758 13.20 -56.65 8.27
C ARG A 758 13.87 -55.32 7.82
N PRO A 759 14.17 -55.22 6.54
CA PRO A 759 14.75 -53.98 6.03
C PRO A 759 13.69 -52.87 6.04
N VAL A 760 14.03 -51.73 6.59
CA VAL A 760 13.21 -50.52 6.60
C VAL A 760 14.02 -49.39 6.04
N ALA A 761 13.50 -48.72 5.03
CA ALA A 761 14.08 -47.52 4.46
C ALA A 761 13.05 -46.36 4.49
N ILE A 762 13.51 -45.18 4.85
CA ILE A 762 12.65 -44.01 5.00
C ILE A 762 13.13 -42.95 3.99
N TYR A 763 12.18 -42.42 3.25
CA TYR A 763 12.41 -41.40 2.23
C TYR A 763 11.59 -40.14 2.47
N THR A 764 12.12 -39.00 2.07
CA THR A 764 11.36 -37.76 1.96
C THR A 764 10.35 -37.83 0.81
N SER A 765 9.42 -36.87 0.73
CA SER A 765 8.52 -36.74 -0.44
C SER A 765 9.24 -36.41 -1.75
N ALA A 766 10.50 -35.97 -1.70
CA ALA A 766 11.34 -35.74 -2.85
C ALA A 766 12.14 -37.01 -3.30
N GLY A 767 11.96 -38.11 -2.56
CA GLY A 767 12.65 -39.40 -2.86
C GLY A 767 14.04 -39.50 -2.25
N GLU A 768 14.48 -38.58 -1.39
CA GLU A 768 15.76 -38.64 -0.71
C GLU A 768 15.69 -39.62 0.45
N MET A 769 16.68 -40.51 0.59
CA MET A 769 16.76 -41.47 1.67
C MET A 769 17.18 -40.78 2.96
N VAL A 770 16.35 -40.88 4.00
CA VAL A 770 16.60 -40.30 5.33
C VAL A 770 17.26 -41.33 6.25
N ALA A 771 16.80 -42.56 6.22
CA ALA A 771 17.34 -43.65 7.02
C ALA A 771 17.11 -45.00 6.34
N GLN A 772 18.01 -45.95 6.59
CA GLN A 772 17.86 -47.36 6.17
C GLN A 772 18.55 -48.24 7.20
N GLN A 773 17.80 -49.25 7.68
CA GLN A 773 18.39 -50.28 8.56
C GLN A 773 17.59 -51.59 8.52
N LEU A 774 18.19 -52.61 9.00
CA LEU A 774 17.51 -53.90 9.31
C LEU A 774 16.92 -53.73 10.72
N LEU A 775 15.62 -53.50 10.81
CA LEU A 775 14.91 -53.22 12.08
C LEU A 775 14.43 -54.51 12.71
N SER A 776 14.80 -54.74 13.98
CA SER A 776 14.28 -55.76 14.85
C SER A 776 14.12 -55.13 16.23
N GLY A 777 12.86 -54.89 16.65
CA GLY A 777 12.50 -54.05 17.81
C GLY A 777 12.11 -52.64 17.44
N ASP A 778 12.43 -51.69 18.27
CA ASP A 778 12.01 -50.25 18.14
C ASP A 778 13.03 -49.41 17.41
N MET A 779 12.53 -48.51 16.59
CA MET A 779 13.30 -47.43 16.00
C MET A 779 12.55 -46.11 16.28
N GLU A 780 13.25 -45.17 16.83
CA GLU A 780 12.77 -43.79 17.00
C GLU A 780 13.63 -42.87 16.15
N LEU A 781 13.01 -42.02 15.36
CA LEU A 781 13.69 -41.10 14.46
C LEU A 781 13.05 -39.70 14.52
N SER A 782 13.85 -38.71 14.89
CA SER A 782 13.41 -37.32 14.84
C SER A 782 13.45 -36.82 13.40
N LEU A 783 12.32 -36.33 12.90
CA LEU A 783 12.14 -35.87 11.55
C LEU A 783 11.45 -34.49 11.51
N PRO A 784 11.84 -33.60 10.62
CA PRO A 784 11.07 -32.41 10.36
C PRO A 784 9.61 -32.72 10.00
N ALA A 785 8.72 -31.76 10.27
CA ALA A 785 7.32 -31.88 9.83
C ALA A 785 7.27 -32.08 8.30
N GLY A 786 6.50 -33.07 7.87
CA GLY A 786 6.42 -33.38 6.44
C GLY A 786 5.84 -34.75 6.12
N ILE A 787 5.80 -35.05 4.82
CA ILE A 787 5.38 -36.34 4.31
C ILE A 787 6.62 -37.21 4.06
N TYR A 788 6.58 -38.43 4.58
CA TYR A 788 7.61 -39.44 4.39
C TYR A 788 7.03 -40.74 3.88
N PHE A 789 7.89 -41.56 3.27
CA PHE A 789 7.56 -42.90 2.81
C PHE A 789 8.48 -43.89 3.52
N ILE A 790 7.87 -44.91 4.14
CA ILE A 790 8.58 -46.01 4.79
C ILE A 790 8.44 -47.19 3.85
N GLN A 791 9.54 -47.66 3.31
CA GLN A 791 9.61 -48.86 2.45
C GLN A 791 10.15 -50.04 3.23
N THR A 792 9.45 -51.15 3.14
CA THR A 792 9.92 -52.44 3.62
C THR A 792 10.15 -53.40 2.43
N ASP A 793 10.52 -54.64 2.72
CA ASP A 793 10.64 -55.69 1.73
C ASP A 793 9.33 -56.03 0.98
N ARG A 794 8.20 -55.62 1.50
CA ARG A 794 6.85 -55.97 0.98
C ARG A 794 5.92 -54.81 0.75
N GLU A 795 6.11 -53.72 1.43
CA GLU A 795 5.13 -52.62 1.45
C GLU A 795 5.78 -51.24 1.53
N VAL A 796 5.03 -50.21 1.11
CA VAL A 796 5.39 -48.81 1.27
C VAL A 796 4.29 -48.11 2.02
N TYR A 797 4.64 -47.46 3.12
CA TYR A 797 3.73 -46.68 3.95
C TYR A 797 3.97 -45.19 3.74
N ARG A 798 2.92 -44.45 3.51
CA ARG A 798 2.99 -42.98 3.50
C ARG A 798 2.60 -42.49 4.89
N ILE A 799 3.43 -41.71 5.50
CA ILE A 799 3.21 -41.13 6.83
C ILE A 799 3.31 -39.63 6.78
N TYR A 800 2.73 -38.99 7.77
CA TYR A 800 2.85 -37.56 8.01
C TYR A 800 3.41 -37.32 9.40
N ILE A 801 4.49 -36.55 9.49
CA ILE A 801 5.08 -36.09 10.74
C ILE A 801 4.51 -34.70 11.04
N PRO A 802 3.72 -34.52 12.09
CA PRO A 802 3.19 -33.20 12.44
C PRO A 802 4.31 -32.29 12.98
N ALA A 803 4.12 -30.99 12.84
CA ALA A 803 5.00 -29.98 13.44
C ALA A 803 4.94 -30.04 14.98
N ILE A 804 6.03 -29.69 15.63
CA ILE A 804 6.13 -29.60 17.09
C ILE A 804 5.33 -28.41 17.60
#